data_9500670117c6bc7109eb43582583cd78
#
_entry.id   9500670117c6bc7109eb43582583cd78
#
_cell.length_a   1.000
_cell.length_b   1.000
_cell.length_c   1.000
_cell.angle_alpha   90.00
_cell.angle_beta   90.00
_cell.angle_gamma   90.00
#
_symmetry.space_group_name_H-M   'P 1'
#
loop_
_entity.id
_entity.type
_entity.pdbx_description
1 polymer ?
#
loop_
_entity_poly.entity_id
_entity_poly.type
_entity_poly.pdbx_seq_one_letter_code
_entity_poly.pdbx_strand_id
1 'polypeptide(L)'
;MNKIPPQLRKEGFRFVPILNGTKKPIGYKWTTDANYDYKHPVMAGYLAEGHNYGVVTGIGHLIVFDVDDLPRLEELNIINQIPETFTVETGRGGKHFYLLCRGFKDKMVLEDPELKDLDGDPLHLGEIQALGEQVVGPGSLHPNGNYYKVIADVPIATVDKDFLLELIKPFVKKEDPRTSKKCKTPHGGSSIGNLIPIDQVAWPLRIKERKGSEVFGSHPKHDSKHGKNFSVNTSKNCWHCFRHKSGGGPLEWLAVEEGIITCKAAGHGCLNGQQLAQVINIAKERGFNIPDRQEPVVVKKMDDDIAPIIPENVRRWSDDLPFGMPGVDSDLRTYQKVLKKGKEDKPVKAIVCDGYCVITEETRDESGEATFTLEGAGSNDGHRFRCTVSGRDFADKRKLRGILMSHFGARNKIRDLCAEMIQDLTIDVKKLISVDAPMWVNDRLAIPGLDDTGFKFNLSRRVPADLSTGNEQLGMSALELIFKTWPPDKAAILLTTSFASPVCARWFPGDRFGIALIGTTGRGLKTEALKHAMAVYGAGFLREESLLRWGEGATITAAQIIATSFGCLPTGIDNYKGTQKDGPAKFVSLVHVLLEGRERERANRNAHLQDSKEYATTLIVTGEDLPEEASTMARLIPVEWSTEPNKTNLTKLQEINKNLPAIGRIWCNYISGIDIDMGKWVGSRSTIVNLASEAGCINSGRVGTTISILRLIWELLLESPLRPVIKKYTKDFEKGLTALLVETSIATEKATEAVQFVETLRELISSGKCTILDRPVQNESELNIIGWRLGENDCDVGKIAVLPVLARDAVRRVLGPQAQSISSTSLYRQLHEGGYITVGTDGKRVKTKRRGNKTTRVLVFNEGVLLDDSVHGMIDLSHPTPERTENLLEEKIYQAIRIP
;
A
#
# COMPACT_ATOMS: atom_id res chain seq x y z
N MET A 1 -34.53 -13.31 25.48
CA MET A 1 -33.96 -14.59 25.98
C MET A 1 -32.58 -14.82 25.33
N ASN A 2 -31.61 -15.20 26.12
CA ASN A 2 -30.23 -15.39 25.61
C ASN A 2 -30.21 -16.70 24.78
N LYS A 3 -30.01 -16.61 23.48
CA LYS A 3 -30.01 -17.74 22.54
C LYS A 3 -28.89 -18.76 22.81
N ILE A 4 -27.82 -18.37 23.52
CA ILE A 4 -26.70 -19.24 23.83
C ILE A 4 -27.11 -20.20 24.99
N PRO A 5 -27.05 -21.53 24.81
CA PRO A 5 -27.39 -22.50 25.86
C PRO A 5 -26.46 -22.41 27.09
N PRO A 6 -26.95 -22.82 28.31
CA PRO A 6 -26.13 -22.83 29.53
C PRO A 6 -24.81 -23.58 29.37
N GLN A 7 -24.80 -24.72 28.68
CA GLN A 7 -23.59 -25.53 28.44
C GLN A 7 -22.46 -24.80 27.76
N LEU A 8 -22.80 -23.81 26.92
CA LEU A 8 -21.83 -22.97 26.19
C LEU A 8 -21.48 -21.66 26.91
N ARG A 9 -22.16 -21.28 28.02
CA ARG A 9 -21.88 -20.07 28.82
C ARG A 9 -20.72 -20.26 29.79
N LYS A 10 -19.58 -20.75 29.32
CA LYS A 10 -18.38 -20.96 30.14
C LYS A 10 -17.33 -19.89 29.86
N GLU A 11 -16.57 -19.51 30.87
CA GLU A 11 -15.40 -18.69 30.72
C GLU A 11 -14.38 -19.36 29.79
N GLY A 12 -13.80 -18.60 28.87
CA GLY A 12 -12.87 -19.12 27.88
C GLY A 12 -13.50 -19.51 26.55
N PHE A 13 -14.83 -19.69 26.45
CA PHE A 13 -15.48 -19.90 25.15
C PHE A 13 -15.71 -18.58 24.44
N ARG A 14 -15.63 -18.61 23.09
CA ARG A 14 -15.77 -17.43 22.24
C ARG A 14 -16.86 -17.64 21.20
N PHE A 15 -17.49 -16.54 20.85
CA PHE A 15 -18.61 -16.50 19.91
C PHE A 15 -18.40 -15.42 18.87
N VAL A 16 -18.97 -15.62 17.68
CA VAL A 16 -18.94 -14.65 16.59
C VAL A 16 -20.36 -14.39 16.08
N PRO A 17 -20.73 -13.15 15.78
CA PRO A 17 -21.98 -12.87 15.09
C PRO A 17 -21.96 -13.44 13.68
N ILE A 18 -23.07 -14.02 13.22
CA ILE A 18 -23.23 -14.57 11.89
C ILE A 18 -24.37 -13.83 11.16
N LEU A 19 -24.13 -13.49 9.89
CA LEU A 19 -25.12 -12.87 9.04
C LEU A 19 -26.32 -13.83 8.82
N ASN A 20 -27.54 -13.33 9.03
CA ASN A 20 -28.76 -14.13 8.85
C ASN A 20 -28.85 -14.76 7.46
N GLY A 21 -29.30 -16.00 7.39
CA GLY A 21 -29.37 -16.78 6.15
C GLY A 21 -28.02 -17.21 5.59
N THR A 22 -26.93 -17.08 6.35
CA THR A 22 -25.59 -17.57 5.96
C THR A 22 -24.93 -18.34 7.11
N LYS A 23 -23.78 -18.95 6.83
CA LYS A 23 -22.88 -19.54 7.84
C LYS A 23 -21.63 -18.70 8.06
N LYS A 24 -21.59 -17.46 7.51
CA LYS A 24 -20.37 -16.61 7.50
C LYS A 24 -20.36 -15.67 8.71
N PRO A 25 -19.27 -15.66 9.49
CA PRO A 25 -19.06 -14.65 10.54
C PRO A 25 -19.07 -13.23 9.99
N ILE A 26 -19.63 -12.29 10.78
CA ILE A 26 -19.59 -10.87 10.54
C ILE A 26 -18.30 -10.35 11.17
N GLY A 27 -17.47 -9.67 10.38
CA GLY A 27 -16.23 -9.05 10.83
C GLY A 27 -14.96 -9.64 10.22
N TYR A 28 -13.95 -8.80 10.14
CA TYR A 28 -12.62 -9.16 9.65
C TYR A 28 -11.79 -9.72 10.81
N LYS A 29 -11.04 -10.80 10.59
CA LYS A 29 -10.19 -11.47 11.61
C LYS A 29 -10.95 -12.00 12.85
N TRP A 30 -12.13 -12.56 12.66
CA TRP A 30 -12.92 -13.13 13.74
C TRP A 30 -12.20 -14.27 14.52
N THR A 31 -11.21 -14.92 13.92
CA THR A 31 -10.40 -15.94 14.56
C THR A 31 -9.50 -15.41 15.67
N THR A 32 -9.18 -14.12 15.64
CA THR A 32 -8.27 -13.47 16.60
C THR A 32 -8.91 -12.31 17.35
N ASP A 33 -9.60 -11.40 16.64
CA ASP A 33 -9.96 -10.09 17.17
C ASP A 33 -11.48 -9.88 17.32
N ALA A 34 -12.30 -10.31 16.35
CA ALA A 34 -13.75 -10.08 16.33
C ALA A 34 -14.53 -11.30 16.86
N ASN A 35 -14.08 -11.88 17.99
CA ASN A 35 -14.80 -12.91 18.74
C ASN A 35 -14.97 -12.46 20.20
N TYR A 36 -16.09 -12.84 20.79
CA TYR A 36 -16.57 -12.28 22.04
C TYR A 36 -16.97 -13.38 23.03
N ASP A 37 -16.89 -13.11 24.32
CA ASP A 37 -17.53 -13.97 25.34
C ASP A 37 -19.06 -13.81 25.29
N TYR A 38 -19.78 -14.71 25.94
CA TYR A 38 -21.24 -14.74 25.93
C TYR A 38 -21.92 -13.57 26.65
N LYS A 39 -21.18 -12.80 27.48
CA LYS A 39 -21.67 -11.62 28.23
C LYS A 39 -21.37 -10.33 27.49
N HIS A 40 -20.54 -10.37 26.45
CA HIS A 40 -20.07 -9.18 25.78
C HIS A 40 -21.22 -8.39 25.13
N PRO A 41 -21.30 -7.06 25.31
CA PRO A 41 -22.41 -6.23 24.78
C PRO A 41 -22.65 -6.38 23.29
N VAL A 42 -21.60 -6.55 22.49
CA VAL A 42 -21.69 -6.77 21.03
C VAL A 42 -22.49 -8.04 20.73
N MET A 43 -22.20 -9.17 21.38
CA MET A 43 -22.95 -10.41 21.18
C MET A 43 -24.40 -10.26 21.66
N ALA A 44 -24.61 -9.61 22.82
CA ALA A 44 -25.95 -9.36 23.34
C ALA A 44 -26.79 -8.52 22.36
N GLY A 45 -26.21 -7.48 21.74
CA GLY A 45 -26.86 -6.65 20.72
C GLY A 45 -27.29 -7.45 19.50
N TYR A 46 -26.37 -8.18 18.87
CA TYR A 46 -26.66 -9.02 17.71
C TYR A 46 -27.72 -10.10 17.98
N LEU A 47 -27.67 -10.72 19.13
CA LEU A 47 -28.66 -11.75 19.52
C LEU A 47 -30.05 -11.13 19.81
N ALA A 48 -30.09 -9.91 20.34
CA ALA A 48 -31.35 -9.18 20.56
C ALA A 48 -32.02 -8.78 19.24
N GLU A 49 -31.24 -8.45 18.22
CA GLU A 49 -31.68 -8.17 16.86
C GLU A 49 -32.09 -9.44 16.07
N GLY A 50 -31.99 -10.61 16.68
CA GLY A 50 -32.40 -11.87 16.08
C GLY A 50 -31.36 -12.53 15.19
N HIS A 51 -30.14 -12.02 15.12
CA HIS A 51 -29.05 -12.59 14.34
C HIS A 51 -28.59 -13.97 14.81
N ASN A 52 -27.96 -14.71 13.91
CA ASN A 52 -27.29 -15.98 14.18
C ASN A 52 -25.95 -15.76 14.89
N TYR A 53 -25.41 -16.82 15.48
CA TYR A 53 -24.07 -16.80 16.05
C TYR A 53 -23.30 -18.08 15.75
N GLY A 54 -21.97 -17.97 15.74
CA GLY A 54 -21.04 -19.09 15.65
C GLY A 54 -20.34 -19.33 16.98
N VAL A 55 -20.06 -20.58 17.29
CA VAL A 55 -19.22 -21.02 18.40
C VAL A 55 -17.82 -21.24 17.87
N VAL A 56 -16.84 -20.49 18.38
CA VAL A 56 -15.43 -20.59 17.95
C VAL A 56 -14.79 -21.80 18.58
N THR A 57 -14.17 -22.65 17.78
CA THR A 57 -13.48 -23.87 18.22
C THR A 57 -11.98 -23.65 18.44
N GLY A 58 -11.34 -24.54 19.19
CA GLY A 58 -9.93 -24.49 19.57
C GLY A 58 -9.57 -23.52 20.71
N ILE A 59 -10.52 -22.69 21.14
CA ILE A 59 -10.37 -21.82 22.31
C ILE A 59 -11.06 -22.49 23.52
N GLY A 60 -10.42 -22.45 24.69
CA GLY A 60 -10.94 -23.14 25.88
C GLY A 60 -10.96 -24.67 25.75
N HIS A 61 -10.10 -25.24 24.90
CA HIS A 61 -10.02 -26.67 24.56
C HIS A 61 -11.27 -27.23 23.85
N LEU A 62 -12.20 -26.38 23.41
CA LEU A 62 -13.42 -26.78 22.75
C LEU A 62 -13.15 -27.19 21.31
N ILE A 63 -13.54 -28.39 20.94
CA ILE A 63 -13.61 -28.88 19.56
C ILE A 63 -15.05 -29.32 19.28
N VAL A 64 -15.41 -29.38 18.00
CA VAL A 64 -16.73 -29.91 17.59
C VAL A 64 -16.53 -30.97 16.50
N PHE A 65 -17.07 -32.15 16.73
CA PHE A 65 -17.19 -33.16 15.71
C PHE A 65 -18.48 -32.87 14.93
N ASP A 66 -18.31 -32.28 13.72
CA ASP A 66 -19.38 -31.97 12.77
C ASP A 66 -19.61 -33.20 11.91
N VAL A 67 -20.70 -33.90 12.15
CA VAL A 67 -21.08 -35.19 11.52
C VAL A 67 -22.07 -34.94 10.41
N ASP A 68 -21.68 -35.24 9.18
CA ASP A 68 -22.53 -35.09 8.00
C ASP A 68 -23.25 -36.38 7.60
N ASP A 69 -22.61 -37.55 7.76
CA ASP A 69 -23.20 -38.88 7.53
C ASP A 69 -23.23 -39.68 8.85
N LEU A 70 -24.28 -39.44 9.64
CA LEU A 70 -24.47 -40.12 10.91
C LEU A 70 -24.67 -41.64 10.80
N PRO A 71 -25.56 -42.16 9.89
CA PRO A 71 -25.75 -43.59 9.79
C PRO A 71 -24.47 -44.35 9.50
N ARG A 72 -23.65 -43.82 8.63
CA ARG A 72 -22.37 -44.47 8.26
C ARG A 72 -21.36 -44.45 9.41
N LEU A 73 -21.27 -43.37 10.18
CA LEU A 73 -20.38 -43.25 11.33
C LEU A 73 -20.88 -44.15 12.54
N GLU A 74 -22.18 -44.43 12.59
CA GLU A 74 -22.74 -45.41 13.55
C GLU A 74 -22.40 -46.85 13.10
N GLU A 75 -22.54 -47.20 11.82
CA GLU A 75 -22.11 -48.50 11.30
C GLU A 75 -20.62 -48.76 11.49
N LEU A 76 -19.78 -47.74 11.34
CA LEU A 76 -18.34 -47.79 11.57
C LEU A 76 -17.98 -47.82 13.09
N ASN A 77 -18.99 -47.80 13.95
CA ASN A 77 -18.85 -47.81 15.41
C ASN A 77 -18.00 -46.65 15.97
N ILE A 78 -17.98 -45.51 15.29
CA ILE A 78 -17.22 -44.32 15.73
C ILE A 78 -18.05 -43.52 16.73
N ILE A 79 -19.31 -43.22 16.42
CA ILE A 79 -20.19 -42.41 17.25
C ILE A 79 -20.47 -43.11 18.58
N ASN A 80 -20.63 -44.44 18.63
CA ASN A 80 -20.90 -45.21 19.80
C ASN A 80 -19.72 -45.20 20.85
N GLN A 81 -18.53 -44.82 20.42
CA GLN A 81 -17.37 -44.65 21.28
C GLN A 81 -17.16 -43.21 21.79
N ILE A 82 -17.89 -42.24 21.24
CA ILE A 82 -17.90 -40.87 21.76
C ILE A 82 -18.76 -40.85 23.03
N PRO A 83 -18.26 -40.33 24.17
CA PRO A 83 -19.06 -40.21 25.37
C PRO A 83 -20.26 -39.30 25.15
N GLU A 84 -21.36 -39.56 25.90
CA GLU A 84 -22.52 -38.68 25.89
C GLU A 84 -22.10 -37.23 26.19
N THR A 85 -22.47 -36.30 25.29
CA THR A 85 -22.01 -34.93 25.35
C THR A 85 -23.06 -33.97 24.80
N PHE A 86 -22.91 -32.68 25.06
CA PHE A 86 -23.77 -31.64 24.49
C PHE A 86 -23.81 -31.76 22.96
N THR A 87 -25.02 -32.05 22.44
CA THR A 87 -25.20 -32.35 21.01
C THR A 87 -26.27 -31.50 20.38
N VAL A 88 -26.00 -31.05 19.17
CA VAL A 88 -26.87 -30.15 18.37
C VAL A 88 -27.15 -30.78 17.02
N GLU A 89 -28.40 -30.88 16.64
CA GLU A 89 -28.83 -31.26 15.29
C GLU A 89 -28.68 -30.06 14.34
N THR A 90 -28.07 -30.25 13.20
CA THR A 90 -27.92 -29.23 12.17
C THR A 90 -29.19 -29.10 11.32
N GLY A 91 -29.35 -27.95 10.64
CA GLY A 91 -30.52 -27.74 9.79
C GLY A 91 -30.65 -28.72 8.61
N ARG A 92 -29.64 -29.57 8.34
CA ARG A 92 -29.65 -30.66 7.32
C ARG A 92 -29.79 -32.05 7.89
N GLY A 93 -29.94 -32.20 9.21
CA GLY A 93 -30.05 -33.46 9.88
C GLY A 93 -28.73 -34.11 10.34
N GLY A 94 -27.58 -33.47 10.08
CA GLY A 94 -26.30 -33.84 10.67
C GLY A 94 -26.23 -33.47 12.15
N LYS A 95 -25.14 -33.80 12.84
CA LYS A 95 -24.99 -33.54 14.27
C LYS A 95 -23.65 -32.86 14.60
N HIS A 96 -23.67 -31.90 15.49
CA HIS A 96 -22.50 -31.33 16.14
C HIS A 96 -22.33 -31.92 17.54
N PHE A 97 -21.30 -32.70 17.78
CA PHE A 97 -20.90 -33.18 19.09
C PHE A 97 -19.85 -32.25 19.68
N TYR A 98 -20.15 -31.56 20.77
CA TYR A 98 -19.24 -30.65 21.43
C TYR A 98 -18.36 -31.41 22.41
N LEU A 99 -17.04 -31.26 22.33
CA LEU A 99 -16.09 -32.00 23.15
C LEU A 99 -15.01 -31.07 23.71
N LEU A 100 -14.50 -31.33 24.88
CA LEU A 100 -13.29 -30.74 25.45
C LEU A 100 -12.11 -31.66 25.20
N CYS A 101 -11.15 -31.22 24.37
CA CYS A 101 -9.97 -32.02 24.06
C CYS A 101 -8.70 -31.15 24.17
N ARG A 102 -7.92 -31.41 25.22
CA ARG A 102 -6.71 -30.65 25.50
C ARG A 102 -5.62 -30.91 24.45
N GLY A 103 -5.10 -29.86 23.84
CA GLY A 103 -3.98 -29.99 22.91
C GLY A 103 -4.37 -30.39 21.48
N PHE A 104 -5.65 -30.59 21.18
CA PHE A 104 -6.13 -30.82 19.82
C PHE A 104 -6.26 -29.47 19.07
N LYS A 105 -5.52 -29.29 17.97
CA LYS A 105 -5.44 -28.01 17.30
C LYS A 105 -5.78 -28.05 15.81
N ASP A 106 -5.68 -29.21 15.19
CA ASP A 106 -5.77 -29.33 13.74
C ASP A 106 -7.19 -29.70 13.32
N LYS A 107 -7.73 -28.99 12.31
CA LYS A 107 -8.95 -29.42 11.63
C LYS A 107 -8.70 -30.73 10.88
N MET A 108 -9.60 -31.71 11.03
CA MET A 108 -9.50 -32.98 10.33
C MET A 108 -10.76 -33.25 9.55
N VAL A 109 -10.60 -33.65 8.30
CA VAL A 109 -11.70 -34.12 7.42
C VAL A 109 -11.71 -35.63 7.44
N LEU A 110 -12.90 -36.21 7.63
CA LEU A 110 -13.12 -37.66 7.65
C LEU A 110 -13.81 -38.11 6.37
N GLU A 111 -13.22 -39.11 5.73
CA GLU A 111 -13.72 -39.72 4.49
C GLU A 111 -13.74 -41.26 4.67
N ASP A 112 -14.74 -41.92 4.11
CA ASP A 112 -14.80 -43.38 4.06
C ASP A 112 -13.81 -43.87 2.98
N PRO A 113 -12.78 -44.67 3.36
CA PRO A 113 -11.86 -45.23 2.38
C PRO A 113 -12.44 -46.28 1.44
N GLU A 114 -13.59 -46.88 1.83
CA GLU A 114 -14.22 -48.00 1.12
C GLU A 114 -15.38 -47.52 0.23
N LEU A 115 -16.12 -46.50 0.65
CA LEU A 115 -17.26 -45.97 -0.10
C LEU A 115 -16.92 -44.72 -0.87
N LYS A 116 -17.57 -44.61 -2.03
CA LYS A 116 -17.42 -43.44 -2.90
C LYS A 116 -18.76 -42.75 -3.08
N ASP A 117 -18.72 -41.43 -3.22
CA ASP A 117 -19.87 -40.62 -3.60
C ASP A 117 -20.24 -40.80 -5.08
N LEU A 118 -21.30 -40.09 -5.53
CA LEU A 118 -21.80 -40.15 -6.92
C LEU A 118 -20.77 -39.57 -7.95
N ASP A 119 -19.78 -38.83 -7.48
CA ASP A 119 -18.73 -38.25 -8.32
C ASP A 119 -17.44 -39.10 -8.32
N GLY A 120 -17.44 -40.23 -7.59
CA GLY A 120 -16.34 -41.20 -7.50
C GLY A 120 -15.23 -40.82 -6.50
N ASP A 121 -15.44 -39.79 -5.69
CA ASP A 121 -14.55 -39.39 -4.58
C ASP A 121 -14.92 -40.17 -3.28
N PRO A 122 -14.01 -40.39 -2.35
CA PRO A 122 -14.33 -41.01 -1.06
C PRO A 122 -15.52 -40.33 -0.37
N LEU A 123 -16.44 -41.09 0.21
CA LEU A 123 -17.63 -40.53 0.87
C LEU A 123 -17.22 -39.65 2.06
N HIS A 124 -17.71 -38.42 2.05
CA HIS A 124 -17.45 -37.46 3.16
C HIS A 124 -18.32 -37.84 4.38
N LEU A 125 -17.67 -38.10 5.53
CA LEU A 125 -18.32 -38.50 6.75
C LEU A 125 -18.58 -37.35 7.72
N GLY A 126 -17.70 -36.35 7.72
CA GLY A 126 -17.76 -35.21 8.61
C GLY A 126 -16.39 -34.55 8.86
N GLU A 127 -16.33 -33.65 9.83
CA GLU A 127 -15.10 -32.89 10.17
C GLU A 127 -14.92 -32.72 11.68
N ILE A 128 -13.68 -32.76 12.17
CA ILE A 128 -13.33 -32.22 13.49
C ILE A 128 -12.98 -30.76 13.35
N GLN A 129 -13.83 -29.89 13.88
CA GLN A 129 -13.60 -28.45 13.88
C GLN A 129 -12.75 -28.06 15.11
N ALA A 130 -11.57 -27.51 14.90
CA ALA A 130 -10.59 -27.20 15.95
C ALA A 130 -10.11 -25.73 15.88
N LEU A 131 -8.83 -25.46 16.10
CA LEU A 131 -8.32 -24.09 16.20
C LEU A 131 -8.47 -23.30 14.88
N GLY A 132 -9.12 -22.14 14.97
CA GLY A 132 -9.32 -21.25 13.82
C GLY A 132 -10.59 -21.52 13.01
N GLU A 133 -11.45 -22.43 13.50
CA GLU A 133 -12.73 -22.75 12.91
C GLU A 133 -13.91 -22.29 13.78
N GLN A 134 -15.14 -22.41 13.26
CA GLN A 134 -16.36 -22.14 14.01
C GLN A 134 -17.51 -23.02 13.50
N VAL A 135 -18.46 -23.33 14.37
CA VAL A 135 -19.71 -23.95 14.00
C VAL A 135 -20.89 -23.04 14.32
N VAL A 136 -21.97 -23.13 13.54
CA VAL A 136 -23.18 -22.35 13.81
C VAL A 136 -23.82 -22.84 15.11
N GLY A 137 -24.08 -21.92 16.03
CA GLY A 137 -24.59 -22.26 17.36
C GLY A 137 -26.09 -22.61 17.36
N PRO A 138 -26.57 -23.38 18.33
CA PRO A 138 -27.95 -23.76 18.46
C PRO A 138 -28.91 -22.58 18.64
N GLY A 139 -30.13 -22.69 18.13
CA GLY A 139 -31.10 -21.61 18.02
C GLY A 139 -30.89 -20.64 16.85
N SER A 140 -29.85 -20.86 16.04
CA SER A 140 -29.61 -20.14 14.80
C SER A 140 -30.39 -20.74 13.62
N LEU A 141 -30.75 -19.87 12.64
CA LEU A 141 -31.46 -20.29 11.43
C LEU A 141 -30.47 -20.75 10.35
N HIS A 142 -30.63 -21.95 9.86
CA HIS A 142 -29.85 -22.48 8.74
C HIS A 142 -30.39 -21.90 7.40
N PRO A 143 -29.55 -21.76 6.33
CA PRO A 143 -29.97 -21.22 5.03
C PRO A 143 -31.14 -21.95 4.35
N ASN A 144 -31.44 -23.20 4.73
CA ASN A 144 -32.61 -23.97 4.24
C ASN A 144 -33.91 -23.71 5.01
N GLY A 145 -33.91 -22.81 6.02
CA GLY A 145 -35.10 -22.48 6.81
C GLY A 145 -35.26 -23.26 8.11
N ASN A 146 -34.47 -24.32 8.37
CA ASN A 146 -34.51 -25.10 9.61
C ASN A 146 -33.63 -24.44 10.68
N TYR A 147 -33.88 -24.78 11.94
CA TYR A 147 -33.07 -24.31 13.08
C TYR A 147 -32.05 -25.35 13.52
N TYR A 148 -30.89 -24.89 14.00
CA TYR A 148 -29.98 -25.72 14.79
C TYR A 148 -30.61 -26.01 16.16
N LYS A 149 -30.88 -27.29 16.49
CA LYS A 149 -31.61 -27.67 17.68
C LYS A 149 -30.73 -28.45 18.65
N VAL A 150 -30.79 -28.10 19.92
CA VAL A 150 -30.21 -28.95 20.98
C VAL A 150 -31.01 -30.26 21.10
N ILE A 151 -30.34 -31.39 20.92
CA ILE A 151 -30.95 -32.73 21.04
C ILE A 151 -30.44 -33.50 22.28
N ALA A 152 -29.27 -33.12 22.81
CA ALA A 152 -28.79 -33.62 24.11
C ALA A 152 -28.25 -32.42 24.92
N ASP A 153 -28.97 -32.01 25.97
CA ASP A 153 -28.59 -30.90 26.86
C ASP A 153 -27.88 -31.46 28.13
N VAL A 154 -26.75 -32.08 27.92
CA VAL A 154 -25.88 -32.64 28.94
C VAL A 154 -24.56 -31.89 29.01
N PRO A 155 -23.74 -31.98 30.07
CA PRO A 155 -22.43 -31.36 30.16
C PRO A 155 -21.52 -31.75 28.96
N ILE A 156 -20.70 -30.82 28.49
CA ILE A 156 -19.72 -31.09 27.41
C ILE A 156 -18.68 -32.07 27.99
N ALA A 157 -18.56 -33.23 27.38
CA ALA A 157 -17.64 -34.28 27.79
C ALA A 157 -16.19 -33.95 27.47
N THR A 158 -15.27 -34.42 28.29
CA THR A 158 -13.83 -34.33 28.07
C THR A 158 -13.33 -35.62 27.45
N VAL A 159 -12.60 -35.53 26.36
CA VAL A 159 -11.98 -36.68 25.68
C VAL A 159 -10.47 -36.50 25.62
N ASP A 160 -9.76 -37.63 25.71
CA ASP A 160 -8.32 -37.65 25.52
C ASP A 160 -7.98 -37.47 24.04
N LYS A 161 -6.90 -36.76 23.78
CA LYS A 161 -6.47 -36.44 22.38
C LYS A 161 -6.04 -37.69 21.61
N ASP A 162 -5.26 -38.57 22.28
CA ASP A 162 -4.70 -39.73 21.61
C ASP A 162 -5.81 -40.77 21.37
N PHE A 163 -6.76 -40.92 22.29
CA PHE A 163 -7.97 -41.69 22.10
C PHE A 163 -8.77 -41.21 20.88
N LEU A 164 -9.05 -39.92 20.78
CA LEU A 164 -9.81 -39.36 19.65
C LEU A 164 -9.06 -39.55 18.34
N LEU A 165 -7.75 -39.32 18.33
CA LEU A 165 -6.91 -39.49 17.13
C LEU A 165 -6.87 -40.95 16.67
N GLU A 166 -6.78 -41.92 17.59
CA GLU A 166 -6.78 -43.35 17.27
C GLU A 166 -8.11 -43.80 16.71
N LEU A 167 -9.22 -43.31 17.27
CA LEU A 167 -10.57 -43.59 16.84
C LEU A 167 -10.83 -43.14 15.39
N ILE A 168 -10.39 -41.96 15.01
CA ILE A 168 -10.65 -41.37 13.66
C ILE A 168 -9.56 -41.67 12.63
N LYS A 169 -8.39 -42.17 13.06
CA LYS A 169 -7.20 -42.41 12.22
C LYS A 169 -7.45 -43.15 10.88
N PRO A 170 -8.30 -44.21 10.85
CA PRO A 170 -8.58 -44.91 9.61
C PRO A 170 -9.31 -44.05 8.57
N PHE A 171 -10.07 -43.07 9.00
CA PHE A 171 -10.98 -42.24 8.22
C PHE A 171 -10.46 -40.85 7.96
N VAL A 172 -9.38 -40.46 8.61
CA VAL A 172 -8.74 -39.15 8.33
C VAL A 172 -8.25 -39.13 6.88
N LYS A 173 -8.75 -38.17 6.13
CA LYS A 173 -8.30 -37.92 4.75
C LYS A 173 -6.78 -37.90 4.69
N LYS A 174 -6.19 -38.92 4.05
CA LYS A 174 -4.74 -38.96 3.82
C LYS A 174 -4.39 -37.81 2.88
N GLU A 175 -3.68 -36.83 3.43
CA GLU A 175 -3.10 -35.80 2.58
C GLU A 175 -2.15 -36.49 1.60
N ASP A 176 -2.45 -36.41 0.31
CA ASP A 176 -1.45 -36.73 -0.72
C ASP A 176 -0.26 -35.82 -0.46
N PRO A 177 0.96 -36.34 -0.24
CA PRO A 177 2.14 -35.52 0.00
C PRO A 177 2.38 -34.44 -1.07
N ARG A 178 1.66 -34.54 -2.19
CA ARG A 178 1.64 -33.56 -3.30
C ARG A 178 0.56 -32.48 -3.15
N THR A 179 -0.41 -32.61 -2.24
CA THR A 179 -1.53 -31.67 -2.06
C THR A 179 -1.45 -30.82 -0.79
N SER A 180 -0.48 -31.02 0.09
CA SER A 180 -0.31 -30.27 1.34
C SER A 180 0.36 -28.90 1.17
N LYS A 181 -0.11 -28.09 0.19
CA LYS A 181 0.10 -26.66 0.23
C LYS A 181 -1.27 -25.98 0.22
N LYS A 182 -1.80 -25.74 1.45
CA LYS A 182 -2.86 -24.74 1.64
C LYS A 182 -2.53 -23.54 0.76
N CYS A 183 -3.47 -23.17 -0.08
CA CYS A 183 -3.47 -21.95 -0.88
C CYS A 183 -3.35 -20.75 0.07
N LYS A 184 -2.15 -20.45 0.52
CA LYS A 184 -1.80 -19.12 1.01
C LYS A 184 -1.83 -18.23 -0.21
N THR A 185 -2.48 -17.08 -0.11
CA THR A 185 -2.53 -16.00 -1.08
C THR A 185 -1.35 -16.03 -2.06
N PRO A 186 -1.60 -15.92 -3.38
CA PRO A 186 -0.59 -16.16 -4.39
C PRO A 186 0.44 -15.03 -4.41
N HIS A 187 1.54 -15.25 -3.72
CA HIS A 187 2.77 -14.51 -3.95
C HIS A 187 3.82 -15.56 -4.33
N GLY A 188 4.03 -15.76 -5.63
CA GLY A 188 5.07 -16.63 -6.17
C GLY A 188 4.64 -17.58 -7.28
N GLY A 189 3.78 -17.15 -8.22
CA GLY A 189 3.71 -17.80 -9.53
C GLY A 189 5.05 -17.64 -10.23
N SER A 190 5.50 -18.66 -10.98
CA SER A 190 6.71 -18.56 -11.81
C SER A 190 6.68 -17.23 -12.57
N SER A 191 7.77 -16.50 -12.63
CA SER A 191 7.86 -15.20 -13.31
C SER A 191 7.35 -15.26 -14.76
N ILE A 192 7.41 -16.43 -15.40
CA ILE A 192 6.94 -16.72 -16.75
C ILE A 192 5.40 -16.77 -16.84
N GLY A 193 4.69 -17.35 -15.86
CA GLY A 193 3.22 -17.39 -15.85
C GLY A 193 2.56 -16.00 -15.78
N ASN A 194 3.27 -15.01 -15.22
CA ASN A 194 2.78 -13.64 -15.16
C ASN A 194 2.88 -12.87 -16.49
N LEU A 195 3.60 -13.42 -17.49
CA LEU A 195 3.70 -12.84 -18.84
C LEU A 195 2.52 -13.22 -19.73
N ILE A 196 1.67 -14.15 -19.28
CA ILE A 196 0.50 -14.64 -20.02
C ILE A 196 -0.76 -14.17 -19.26
N PRO A 197 -1.58 -13.28 -19.80
CA PRO A 197 -2.85 -12.90 -19.17
C PRO A 197 -3.82 -14.10 -19.17
N ILE A 198 -4.43 -14.38 -18.02
CA ILE A 198 -5.31 -15.55 -17.85
C ILE A 198 -6.55 -15.48 -18.75
N ASP A 199 -7.07 -14.30 -19.02
CA ASP A 199 -8.23 -14.07 -19.89
C ASP A 199 -7.97 -14.35 -21.37
N GLN A 200 -6.69 -14.44 -21.78
CA GLN A 200 -6.32 -14.83 -23.14
C GLN A 200 -6.19 -16.35 -23.33
N VAL A 201 -6.10 -17.11 -22.26
CA VAL A 201 -5.93 -18.57 -22.31
C VAL A 201 -7.10 -19.32 -21.66
N ALA A 202 -7.72 -18.80 -20.61
CA ALA A 202 -8.78 -19.44 -19.85
C ALA A 202 -10.00 -18.54 -19.73
N TRP A 203 -11.15 -18.98 -20.27
CA TRP A 203 -12.40 -18.23 -20.15
C TRP A 203 -13.61 -19.16 -19.99
N PRO A 204 -14.61 -18.84 -19.14
CA PRO A 204 -15.81 -19.66 -18.99
C PRO A 204 -16.62 -19.75 -20.30
N LEU A 205 -17.10 -20.96 -20.69
CA LEU A 205 -17.92 -21.13 -21.89
C LEU A 205 -19.24 -20.37 -21.82
N ARG A 206 -19.88 -20.32 -20.64
CA ARG A 206 -21.12 -19.60 -20.38
C ARG A 206 -20.96 -18.80 -19.12
N ILE A 207 -20.87 -17.47 -19.25
CA ILE A 207 -20.77 -16.57 -18.11
C ILE A 207 -22.12 -16.52 -17.40
N LYS A 208 -22.14 -16.76 -16.09
CA LYS A 208 -23.32 -16.67 -15.22
C LYS A 208 -23.28 -15.47 -14.31
N GLU A 209 -22.08 -15.02 -13.89
CA GLU A 209 -21.92 -13.95 -12.93
C GLU A 209 -20.55 -13.30 -13.08
N ARG A 210 -20.50 -11.99 -12.84
CA ARG A 210 -19.25 -11.23 -12.72
C ARG A 210 -19.23 -10.51 -11.37
N LYS A 211 -18.12 -10.64 -10.61
CA LYS A 211 -17.87 -9.96 -9.33
C LYS A 211 -16.51 -9.27 -9.38
N GLY A 212 -16.49 -7.99 -9.74
CA GLY A 212 -15.24 -7.26 -9.96
C GLY A 212 -14.39 -7.94 -11.03
N SER A 213 -13.15 -8.31 -10.69
CA SER A 213 -12.20 -9.01 -11.57
C SER A 213 -12.45 -10.52 -11.70
N GLU A 214 -13.45 -11.09 -11.03
CA GLU A 214 -13.73 -12.52 -11.07
C GLU A 214 -14.97 -12.83 -11.89
N VAL A 215 -14.81 -13.75 -12.86
CA VAL A 215 -15.86 -14.17 -13.81
C VAL A 215 -16.19 -15.63 -13.57
N PHE A 216 -17.45 -15.90 -13.26
CA PHE A 216 -17.95 -17.26 -12.99
C PHE A 216 -18.75 -17.79 -14.17
N GLY A 217 -18.61 -19.08 -14.45
CA GLY A 217 -19.37 -19.74 -15.51
C GLY A 217 -19.12 -21.24 -15.62
N SER A 218 -19.42 -21.80 -16.81
CA SER A 218 -19.19 -23.22 -17.10
C SER A 218 -17.73 -23.48 -17.46
N HIS A 219 -17.19 -24.60 -16.95
CA HIS A 219 -15.81 -25.00 -17.21
C HIS A 219 -15.61 -25.42 -18.66
N PRO A 220 -14.57 -24.96 -19.38
CA PRO A 220 -14.38 -25.24 -20.82
C PRO A 220 -14.17 -26.71 -21.17
N LYS A 221 -13.60 -27.53 -20.30
CA LYS A 221 -13.30 -28.93 -20.55
C LYS A 221 -14.36 -29.89 -20.00
N HIS A 222 -15.20 -29.49 -19.06
CA HIS A 222 -16.29 -30.30 -18.52
C HIS A 222 -17.45 -29.41 -18.09
N ASP A 223 -18.62 -29.67 -18.66
CA ASP A 223 -19.81 -28.84 -18.45
C ASP A 223 -20.41 -29.04 -17.03
N SER A 224 -21.32 -28.17 -16.65
CA SER A 224 -22.01 -28.19 -15.37
C SER A 224 -23.51 -27.97 -15.55
N LYS A 225 -24.33 -28.77 -14.88
CA LYS A 225 -25.81 -28.61 -14.85
C LYS A 225 -26.20 -27.22 -14.28
N HIS A 226 -25.42 -26.65 -13.37
CA HIS A 226 -25.70 -25.38 -12.74
C HIS A 226 -24.91 -24.19 -13.33
N GLY A 227 -23.95 -24.46 -14.23
CA GLY A 227 -23.17 -23.41 -14.97
C GLY A 227 -22.28 -22.52 -14.15
N LYS A 228 -21.88 -22.88 -12.93
CA LYS A 228 -20.98 -22.09 -12.04
C LYS A 228 -19.83 -22.94 -11.46
N ASN A 229 -19.32 -23.90 -12.21
CA ASN A 229 -18.26 -24.77 -11.75
C ASN A 229 -16.85 -24.29 -12.10
N PHE A 230 -16.70 -23.08 -12.67
CA PHE A 230 -15.44 -22.52 -13.08
C PHE A 230 -15.40 -20.99 -12.80
N SER A 231 -14.28 -20.49 -12.34
CA SER A 231 -14.02 -19.05 -12.26
C SER A 231 -12.65 -18.69 -12.80
N VAL A 232 -12.56 -17.46 -13.34
CA VAL A 232 -11.32 -16.82 -13.76
C VAL A 232 -11.22 -15.49 -13.05
N ASN A 233 -10.09 -15.22 -12.42
CA ASN A 233 -9.81 -13.95 -11.77
C ASN A 233 -8.69 -13.23 -12.51
N THR A 234 -9.04 -12.18 -13.24
CA THR A 234 -8.10 -11.44 -14.10
C THR A 234 -7.08 -10.61 -13.31
N SER A 235 -7.43 -10.11 -12.12
CA SER A 235 -6.48 -9.35 -11.28
C SER A 235 -5.48 -10.24 -10.56
N LYS A 236 -5.85 -11.50 -10.26
CA LYS A 236 -4.96 -12.48 -9.63
C LYS A 236 -4.26 -13.38 -10.67
N ASN A 237 -4.57 -13.21 -11.93
CA ASN A 237 -4.07 -14.01 -13.06
C ASN A 237 -4.21 -15.52 -12.84
N CYS A 238 -5.37 -15.97 -12.37
CA CYS A 238 -5.61 -17.37 -12.01
C CYS A 238 -7.02 -17.84 -12.37
N TRP A 239 -7.19 -19.17 -12.43
CA TRP A 239 -8.46 -19.84 -12.61
C TRP A 239 -8.72 -20.83 -11.48
N HIS A 240 -9.99 -21.21 -11.30
CA HIS A 240 -10.42 -22.21 -10.32
C HIS A 240 -11.57 -23.07 -10.84
N CYS A 241 -11.45 -24.37 -10.65
CA CYS A 241 -12.49 -25.37 -10.92
C CYS A 241 -13.14 -25.80 -9.60
N PHE A 242 -14.41 -25.45 -9.38
CA PHE A 242 -15.14 -25.78 -8.16
C PHE A 242 -15.50 -27.26 -8.07
N ARG A 243 -15.63 -27.96 -9.21
CA ARG A 243 -15.91 -29.38 -9.25
C ARG A 243 -14.76 -30.22 -8.70
N HIS A 244 -13.53 -29.94 -9.16
CA HIS A 244 -12.35 -30.70 -8.77
C HIS A 244 -11.56 -30.06 -7.64
N LYS A 245 -12.00 -28.88 -7.13
CA LYS A 245 -11.25 -28.07 -6.15
C LYS A 245 -9.81 -27.80 -6.60
N SER A 246 -9.59 -27.64 -7.89
CA SER A 246 -8.31 -27.47 -8.58
C SER A 246 -8.22 -26.07 -9.20
N GLY A 247 -7.04 -25.65 -9.58
CA GLY A 247 -6.83 -24.34 -10.18
C GLY A 247 -5.35 -24.05 -10.40
N GLY A 248 -5.03 -22.88 -10.90
CA GLY A 248 -3.64 -22.48 -11.16
C GLY A 248 -3.55 -21.17 -11.90
N GLY A 249 -2.37 -20.88 -12.44
CA GLY A 249 -2.13 -19.78 -13.35
C GLY A 249 -2.34 -20.16 -14.82
N PRO A 250 -1.91 -19.29 -15.75
CA PRO A 250 -2.04 -19.52 -17.18
C PRO A 250 -1.31 -20.76 -17.69
N LEU A 251 -0.14 -21.09 -17.14
CA LEU A 251 0.63 -22.26 -17.56
C LEU A 251 -0.07 -23.57 -17.15
N GLU A 252 -0.60 -23.63 -15.93
CA GLU A 252 -1.38 -24.79 -15.48
C GLU A 252 -2.67 -24.94 -16.29
N TRP A 253 -3.29 -23.84 -16.73
CA TRP A 253 -4.44 -23.91 -17.62
C TRP A 253 -4.06 -24.48 -18.99
N LEU A 254 -3.00 -23.97 -19.62
CA LEU A 254 -2.53 -24.50 -20.91
C LEU A 254 -2.21 -25.99 -20.82
N ALA A 255 -1.62 -26.44 -19.71
CA ALA A 255 -1.37 -27.86 -19.47
C ALA A 255 -2.66 -28.70 -19.39
N VAL A 256 -3.71 -28.16 -18.77
CA VAL A 256 -5.04 -28.81 -18.74
C VAL A 256 -5.72 -28.79 -20.12
N GLU A 257 -5.62 -27.67 -20.80
CA GLU A 257 -6.22 -27.48 -22.12
C GLU A 257 -5.62 -28.43 -23.16
N GLU A 258 -4.31 -28.63 -23.16
CA GLU A 258 -3.58 -29.52 -24.05
C GLU A 258 -3.56 -31.00 -23.58
N GLY A 259 -4.17 -31.29 -22.44
CA GLY A 259 -4.23 -32.65 -21.91
C GLY A 259 -2.93 -33.19 -21.32
N ILE A 260 -1.93 -32.32 -21.08
CA ILE A 260 -0.67 -32.70 -20.45
C ILE A 260 -0.89 -33.10 -19.00
N ILE A 261 -1.86 -32.47 -18.33
CA ILE A 261 -2.36 -32.86 -17.02
C ILE A 261 -3.90 -32.86 -17.03
N THR A 262 -4.51 -33.63 -16.11
CA THR A 262 -5.97 -33.58 -15.92
C THR A 262 -6.37 -32.34 -15.10
N CYS A 263 -7.61 -31.85 -15.27
CA CYS A 263 -8.12 -30.75 -14.47
C CYS A 263 -8.03 -31.02 -12.94
N LYS A 264 -8.28 -32.28 -12.52
CA LYS A 264 -8.14 -32.69 -11.10
C LYS A 264 -6.70 -32.59 -10.57
N ALA A 265 -5.72 -32.81 -11.43
CA ALA A 265 -4.30 -32.74 -11.05
C ALA A 265 -3.71 -31.32 -11.08
N ALA A 266 -4.48 -30.33 -11.56
CA ALA A 266 -4.00 -28.97 -11.68
C ALA A 266 -3.89 -28.28 -10.31
N GLY A 267 -2.76 -27.63 -10.05
CA GLY A 267 -2.46 -26.85 -8.87
C GLY A 267 -1.17 -26.05 -9.09
N HIS A 268 -0.94 -25.01 -8.30
CA HIS A 268 0.29 -24.22 -8.42
C HIS A 268 1.53 -25.09 -8.29
N GLY A 269 2.39 -25.05 -9.33
CA GLY A 269 3.64 -25.81 -9.37
C GLY A 269 3.47 -27.32 -9.56
N CYS A 270 2.33 -27.77 -10.07
CA CYS A 270 2.06 -29.18 -10.36
C CYS A 270 2.82 -29.72 -11.59
N LEU A 271 3.36 -28.83 -12.43
CA LEU A 271 4.08 -29.22 -13.64
C LEU A 271 5.53 -29.61 -13.31
N ASN A 272 5.93 -30.82 -13.70
CA ASN A 272 7.34 -31.19 -13.62
C ASN A 272 8.16 -30.47 -14.70
N GLY A 273 9.50 -30.56 -14.66
CA GLY A 273 10.38 -29.81 -15.55
C GLY A 273 10.11 -30.05 -17.04
N GLN A 274 9.78 -31.26 -17.42
CA GLN A 274 9.49 -31.64 -18.82
C GLN A 274 8.12 -31.09 -19.27
N GLN A 275 7.10 -31.24 -18.45
CA GLN A 275 5.75 -30.70 -18.69
C GLN A 275 5.77 -29.16 -18.76
N LEU A 276 6.52 -28.51 -17.89
CA LEU A 276 6.67 -27.06 -17.90
C LEU A 276 7.34 -26.57 -19.18
N ALA A 277 8.41 -27.24 -19.63
CA ALA A 277 9.08 -26.91 -20.89
C ALA A 277 8.13 -27.07 -22.10
N GLN A 278 7.35 -28.16 -22.13
CA GLN A 278 6.35 -28.39 -23.16
C GLN A 278 5.27 -27.28 -23.21
N VAL A 279 4.75 -26.87 -22.03
CA VAL A 279 3.74 -25.81 -21.92
C VAL A 279 4.30 -24.44 -22.32
N ILE A 280 5.57 -24.15 -21.98
CA ILE A 280 6.25 -22.92 -22.40
C ILE A 280 6.37 -22.86 -23.92
N ASN A 281 6.73 -23.96 -24.58
CA ASN A 281 6.81 -24.02 -26.04
C ASN A 281 5.43 -23.78 -26.69
N ILE A 282 4.39 -24.40 -26.18
CA ILE A 282 3.00 -24.21 -26.64
C ILE A 282 2.59 -22.73 -26.46
N ALA A 283 2.95 -22.10 -25.34
CA ALA A 283 2.65 -20.69 -25.13
C ALA A 283 3.39 -19.79 -26.14
N LYS A 284 4.64 -20.09 -26.47
CA LYS A 284 5.39 -19.39 -27.53
C LYS A 284 4.77 -19.57 -28.91
N GLU A 285 4.37 -20.78 -29.25
CA GLU A 285 3.68 -21.10 -30.50
C GLU A 285 2.34 -20.37 -30.63
N ARG A 286 1.67 -20.09 -29.50
CA ARG A 286 0.44 -19.27 -29.45
C ARG A 286 0.74 -17.76 -29.48
N GLY A 287 1.99 -17.34 -29.63
CA GLY A 287 2.41 -15.94 -29.82
C GLY A 287 2.65 -15.15 -28.53
N PHE A 288 2.69 -15.80 -27.35
CA PHE A 288 3.06 -15.12 -26.12
C PHE A 288 4.57 -14.85 -26.09
N ASN A 289 4.93 -13.60 -25.81
CA ASN A 289 6.33 -13.17 -25.72
C ASN A 289 6.95 -13.67 -24.40
N ILE A 290 7.33 -14.93 -24.37
CA ILE A 290 8.05 -15.55 -23.27
C ILE A 290 9.54 -15.50 -23.63
N PRO A 291 10.37 -14.74 -22.86
CA PRO A 291 11.80 -14.72 -23.11
C PRO A 291 12.34 -16.14 -23.07
N ASP A 292 13.22 -16.45 -23.99
CA ASP A 292 13.97 -17.69 -23.92
C ASP A 292 14.59 -17.73 -22.53
N ARG A 293 14.26 -18.77 -21.79
CA ARG A 293 14.96 -19.05 -20.56
C ARG A 293 16.44 -18.97 -20.95
N GLN A 294 17.18 -18.00 -20.42
CA GLN A 294 18.60 -18.26 -20.25
C GLN A 294 18.59 -19.60 -19.57
N GLU A 295 18.95 -20.62 -20.29
CA GLU A 295 19.11 -21.94 -19.72
C GLU A 295 19.83 -21.70 -18.40
N PRO A 296 19.32 -22.21 -17.27
CA PRO A 296 20.20 -22.35 -16.13
C PRO A 296 21.37 -23.05 -16.80
N VAL A 297 22.54 -22.42 -16.79
CA VAL A 297 23.75 -23.04 -17.32
C VAL A 297 23.61 -24.48 -16.86
N VAL A 298 23.14 -25.35 -17.77
CA VAL A 298 23.27 -26.77 -17.58
C VAL A 298 24.78 -26.85 -17.49
N VAL A 299 25.22 -26.91 -16.25
CA VAL A 299 26.58 -27.38 -16.03
C VAL A 299 26.55 -28.70 -16.79
N LYS A 300 27.03 -28.67 -18.05
CA LYS A 300 27.39 -29.88 -18.78
C LYS A 300 28.01 -30.72 -17.71
N LYS A 301 27.57 -32.00 -17.56
CA LYS A 301 28.35 -32.94 -16.82
C LYS A 301 29.78 -32.62 -17.20
N MET A 302 30.50 -31.96 -16.28
CA MET A 302 31.87 -31.63 -16.49
C MET A 302 32.51 -32.98 -16.77
N ASP A 303 33.25 -33.04 -17.84
CA ASP A 303 34.12 -34.16 -18.12
C ASP A 303 34.78 -34.56 -16.78
N ASP A 304 34.78 -35.85 -16.47
CA ASP A 304 35.24 -36.45 -15.22
C ASP A 304 36.70 -36.12 -14.83
N ASP A 305 37.39 -35.23 -15.57
CA ASP A 305 38.81 -34.89 -15.45
C ASP A 305 39.10 -33.50 -14.86
N ILE A 306 38.09 -32.66 -14.49
CA ILE A 306 38.30 -31.36 -13.84
C ILE A 306 38.06 -31.52 -12.33
N ALA A 307 39.14 -31.52 -11.54
CA ALA A 307 39.07 -31.48 -10.09
C ALA A 307 38.12 -30.37 -9.59
N PRO A 308 37.24 -30.64 -8.64
CA PRO A 308 36.26 -29.66 -8.17
C PRO A 308 36.98 -28.43 -7.60
N ILE A 309 36.79 -27.28 -8.25
CA ILE A 309 37.44 -26.03 -7.86
C ILE A 309 36.77 -25.54 -6.58
N ILE A 310 37.49 -25.56 -5.48
CA ILE A 310 37.04 -24.92 -4.22
C ILE A 310 37.14 -23.41 -4.43
N PRO A 311 36.09 -22.62 -4.20
CA PRO A 311 36.11 -21.17 -4.35
C PRO A 311 37.20 -20.49 -3.52
N GLU A 312 37.71 -19.34 -3.96
CA GLU A 312 38.81 -18.61 -3.30
C GLU A 312 38.42 -18.10 -1.90
N ASN A 313 37.14 -17.80 -1.67
CA ASN A 313 36.62 -17.35 -0.39
C ASN A 313 36.44 -18.48 0.65
N VAL A 314 36.86 -19.71 0.33
CA VAL A 314 36.75 -20.88 1.21
C VAL A 314 38.12 -21.22 1.78
N ARG A 315 38.24 -21.29 3.11
CA ARG A 315 39.46 -21.74 3.79
C ARG A 315 39.78 -23.18 3.42
N ARG A 316 40.97 -23.38 2.83
CA ARG A 316 41.45 -24.71 2.46
C ARG A 316 42.06 -25.45 3.65
N TRP A 317 41.95 -26.78 3.65
CA TRP A 317 42.63 -27.63 4.63
C TRP A 317 44.14 -27.55 4.47
N SER A 318 44.83 -27.43 5.60
CA SER A 318 46.26 -27.58 5.74
C SER A 318 46.57 -28.26 7.09
N ASP A 319 47.61 -29.04 7.13
CA ASP A 319 48.05 -29.69 8.38
C ASP A 319 48.61 -28.69 9.41
N ASP A 320 48.86 -27.44 8.99
CA ASP A 320 49.31 -26.35 9.88
C ASP A 320 48.16 -25.60 10.50
N LEU A 321 46.88 -25.90 10.13
CA LEU A 321 45.71 -25.24 10.73
C LEU A 321 45.72 -25.45 12.26
N PRO A 322 45.37 -24.40 13.04
CA PRO A 322 45.18 -24.48 14.48
C PRO A 322 44.14 -25.53 14.89
N PHE A 323 44.24 -26.03 16.13
CA PHE A 323 43.21 -26.89 16.69
C PHE A 323 41.84 -26.19 16.69
N GLY A 324 40.83 -26.92 16.29
CA GLY A 324 39.46 -26.39 16.23
C GLY A 324 39.13 -25.61 14.97
N MET A 325 40.11 -25.20 14.17
CA MET A 325 39.86 -24.43 12.95
C MET A 325 39.48 -25.36 11.79
N PRO A 326 38.30 -25.10 11.12
CA PRO A 326 37.87 -25.92 10.00
C PRO A 326 38.61 -25.54 8.70
N GLY A 327 38.75 -26.49 7.77
CA GLY A 327 39.23 -26.28 6.41
C GLY A 327 38.66 -27.31 5.45
N VAL A 328 38.54 -26.93 4.18
CA VAL A 328 37.97 -27.76 3.09
C VAL A 328 39.11 -28.38 2.29
N ASP A 329 39.12 -29.72 2.19
CA ASP A 329 40.11 -30.45 1.41
C ASP A 329 39.66 -30.67 -0.05
N SER A 330 40.57 -31.20 -0.85
CA SER A 330 40.36 -31.49 -2.29
C SER A 330 39.13 -32.37 -2.59
N ASP A 331 38.68 -33.17 -1.62
CA ASP A 331 37.48 -34.01 -1.69
C ASP A 331 36.19 -33.26 -1.37
N LEU A 332 36.21 -31.91 -1.27
CA LEU A 332 35.15 -31.01 -0.87
C LEU A 332 34.62 -31.18 0.55
N ARG A 333 35.16 -32.08 1.37
CA ARG A 333 34.77 -32.25 2.75
C ARG A 333 35.37 -31.21 3.67
N THR A 334 34.60 -30.81 4.67
CA THR A 334 35.11 -29.97 5.76
C THR A 334 35.72 -30.85 6.84
N TYR A 335 36.94 -30.52 7.20
CA TYR A 335 37.72 -31.19 8.24
C TYR A 335 38.11 -30.23 9.34
N GLN A 336 38.35 -30.79 10.55
CA GLN A 336 38.88 -30.08 11.71
C GLN A 336 39.95 -30.92 12.43
N LYS A 337 40.97 -30.28 12.97
CA LYS A 337 41.99 -30.94 13.78
C LYS A 337 41.47 -31.09 15.22
N VAL A 338 41.30 -32.32 15.68
CA VAL A 338 40.83 -32.65 17.02
C VAL A 338 41.82 -33.54 17.75
N LEU A 339 41.82 -33.50 19.08
CA LEU A 339 42.62 -34.42 19.91
C LEU A 339 41.86 -35.74 20.11
N LYS A 340 42.39 -36.83 19.63
CA LYS A 340 41.83 -38.16 19.94
C LYS A 340 42.34 -38.60 21.30
N LYS A 341 41.40 -38.67 22.27
CA LYS A 341 41.72 -39.17 23.62
C LYS A 341 42.16 -40.63 23.59
N GLY A 342 43.41 -40.92 24.11
CA GLY A 342 43.98 -42.24 24.17
C GLY A 342 45.21 -42.29 25.16
N LYS A 343 46.05 -43.34 25.14
CA LYS A 343 47.26 -43.39 25.97
C LYS A 343 48.28 -42.26 25.69
N GLU A 344 48.21 -41.69 24.46
CA GLU A 344 48.86 -40.44 24.08
C GLU A 344 47.81 -39.63 23.24
N ASP A 345 47.56 -38.41 23.70
CA ASP A 345 46.61 -37.51 22.97
C ASP A 345 47.30 -37.08 21.65
N LYS A 346 46.87 -37.64 20.53
CA LYS A 346 47.41 -37.30 19.19
C LYS A 346 46.39 -36.47 18.40
N PRO A 347 46.88 -35.41 17.66
CA PRO A 347 46.05 -34.69 16.74
C PRO A 347 45.59 -35.56 15.57
N VAL A 348 44.30 -35.58 15.28
CA VAL A 348 43.71 -36.29 14.14
C VAL A 348 42.83 -35.38 13.29
N LYS A 349 42.82 -35.64 11.99
CA LYS A 349 41.92 -35.00 11.04
C LYS A 349 40.55 -35.63 11.15
N ALA A 350 39.54 -34.89 11.60
CA ALA A 350 38.16 -35.36 11.74
C ALA A 350 37.21 -34.68 10.72
N ILE A 351 36.30 -35.45 10.15
CA ILE A 351 35.28 -34.95 9.21
C ILE A 351 34.21 -34.23 9.99
N VAL A 352 33.93 -32.96 9.66
CA VAL A 352 32.87 -32.11 10.20
C VAL A 352 31.61 -32.20 9.34
N CYS A 353 31.79 -32.23 8.02
CA CYS A 353 30.66 -32.23 7.06
C CYS A 353 31.08 -32.91 5.75
N ASP A 354 30.17 -33.68 5.13
CA ASP A 354 30.35 -34.21 3.78
C ASP A 354 30.05 -33.11 2.74
N GLY A 355 30.80 -32.03 2.78
CA GLY A 355 30.70 -30.86 1.94
C GLY A 355 31.27 -29.62 2.64
N TYR A 356 30.99 -28.45 2.06
CA TYR A 356 31.31 -27.15 2.68
C TYR A 356 30.14 -26.18 2.58
N CYS A 357 30.12 -25.18 3.47
CA CYS A 357 29.18 -24.05 3.45
C CYS A 357 29.94 -22.81 3.93
N VAL A 358 29.82 -21.71 3.19
CA VAL A 358 30.46 -20.42 3.51
C VAL A 358 29.45 -19.29 3.34
N ILE A 359 29.73 -18.15 3.96
CA ILE A 359 28.97 -16.93 3.80
C ILE A 359 29.55 -16.17 2.60
N THR A 360 28.74 -15.89 1.61
CA THR A 360 29.16 -15.05 0.45
C THR A 360 28.72 -13.59 0.61
N GLU A 361 27.58 -13.36 1.27
CA GLU A 361 27.06 -12.01 1.52
C GLU A 361 26.51 -11.92 2.94
N GLU A 362 26.85 -10.85 3.65
CA GLU A 362 26.18 -10.37 4.86
C GLU A 362 25.39 -9.10 4.50
N THR A 363 24.08 -9.15 4.61
CA THR A 363 23.20 -8.02 4.35
C THR A 363 22.62 -7.54 5.68
N ARG A 364 22.71 -6.23 5.97
CA ARG A 364 22.06 -5.61 7.12
C ARG A 364 20.95 -4.68 6.67
N ASP A 365 19.81 -4.73 7.35
CA ASP A 365 18.73 -3.77 7.16
C ASP A 365 18.92 -2.49 7.99
N GLU A 366 17.99 -1.54 7.89
CA GLU A 366 18.03 -0.28 8.64
C GLU A 366 18.04 -0.49 10.17
N SER A 367 17.45 -1.56 10.67
CA SER A 367 17.45 -1.93 12.09
C SER A 367 18.77 -2.56 12.55
N GLY A 368 19.67 -2.84 11.60
CA GLY A 368 20.94 -3.55 11.84
C GLY A 368 20.78 -5.07 11.90
N GLU A 369 19.58 -5.63 11.64
CA GLU A 369 19.35 -7.07 11.61
C GLU A 369 20.08 -7.69 10.41
N ALA A 370 20.93 -8.68 10.68
CA ALA A 370 21.75 -9.33 9.66
C ALA A 370 20.98 -10.46 8.96
N THR A 371 21.25 -10.62 7.65
CA THR A 371 20.82 -11.75 6.83
C THR A 371 22.05 -12.26 6.08
N PHE A 372 22.30 -13.56 6.14
CA PHE A 372 23.44 -14.20 5.50
C PHE A 372 23.02 -14.95 4.25
N THR A 373 23.73 -14.75 3.14
CA THR A 373 23.64 -15.62 1.97
C THR A 373 24.72 -16.69 2.11
N LEU A 374 24.30 -17.94 2.19
CA LEU A 374 25.15 -19.12 2.30
C LEU A 374 25.27 -19.81 0.94
N GLU A 375 26.46 -20.18 0.58
CA GLU A 375 26.77 -21.05 -0.57
C GLU A 375 27.56 -22.26 -0.13
N GLY A 376 27.31 -23.41 -0.76
CA GLY A 376 27.99 -24.62 -0.44
C GLY A 376 27.86 -25.71 -1.50
N ALA A 377 28.58 -26.79 -1.28
CA ALA A 377 28.50 -27.99 -2.13
C ALA A 377 28.63 -29.24 -1.30
N GLY A 378 27.92 -30.31 -1.70
CA GLY A 378 28.05 -31.64 -1.16
C GLY A 378 29.18 -32.40 -1.82
N SER A 379 29.97 -33.18 -1.05
CA SER A 379 31.09 -33.98 -1.56
C SER A 379 30.70 -35.28 -2.26
N ASN A 380 29.54 -35.87 -1.86
CA ASN A 380 29.10 -37.17 -2.35
C ASN A 380 28.30 -37.13 -3.67
N ASP A 381 27.73 -35.98 -4.02
CA ASP A 381 26.88 -35.80 -5.21
C ASP A 381 27.18 -34.53 -6.01
N GLY A 382 28.15 -33.73 -5.56
CA GLY A 382 28.53 -32.45 -6.17
C GLY A 382 27.39 -31.41 -6.16
N HIS A 383 26.30 -31.66 -5.41
CA HIS A 383 25.15 -30.75 -5.34
C HIS A 383 25.56 -29.40 -4.78
N ARG A 384 25.36 -28.34 -5.56
CA ARG A 384 25.59 -26.95 -5.13
C ARG A 384 24.30 -26.29 -4.68
N PHE A 385 24.38 -25.49 -3.65
CA PHE A 385 23.23 -24.73 -3.15
C PHE A 385 23.61 -23.28 -2.83
N ARG A 386 22.60 -22.43 -2.89
CA ARG A 386 22.63 -21.06 -2.38
C ARG A 386 21.34 -20.82 -1.62
N CYS A 387 21.41 -20.34 -0.39
CA CYS A 387 20.25 -20.01 0.41
C CYS A 387 20.48 -18.76 1.26
N THR A 388 19.39 -18.14 1.71
CA THR A 388 19.45 -16.95 2.57
C THR A 388 18.89 -17.29 3.95
N VAL A 389 19.59 -16.90 5.01
CA VAL A 389 19.27 -17.23 6.39
C VAL A 389 19.30 -15.95 7.23
N SER A 390 18.26 -15.72 8.06
CA SER A 390 18.26 -14.58 9.00
C SER A 390 19.38 -14.77 10.05
N GLY A 391 19.91 -13.67 10.59
CA GLY A 391 20.94 -13.73 11.63
C GLY A 391 20.49 -14.53 12.85
N ARG A 392 19.21 -14.44 13.22
CA ARG A 392 18.62 -15.23 14.32
C ARG A 392 18.60 -16.73 14.04
N ASP A 393 18.22 -17.11 12.80
CA ASP A 393 18.16 -18.52 12.42
C ASP A 393 19.56 -19.09 12.17
N PHE A 394 20.50 -18.25 11.74
CA PHE A 394 21.92 -18.60 11.60
C PHE A 394 22.57 -18.88 12.98
N ALA A 395 22.26 -18.08 14.00
CA ALA A 395 22.74 -18.28 15.37
C ALA A 395 22.08 -19.47 16.10
N ASP A 396 20.86 -19.86 15.69
CA ASP A 396 20.15 -21.01 16.28
C ASP A 396 20.65 -22.31 15.67
N LYS A 397 21.44 -23.07 16.44
CA LYS A 397 22.06 -24.35 16.01
C LYS A 397 21.07 -25.36 15.42
N ARG A 398 19.83 -25.42 15.95
CA ARG A 398 18.81 -26.38 15.48
C ARG A 398 18.20 -25.94 14.17
N LYS A 399 17.88 -24.66 14.04
CA LYS A 399 17.31 -24.08 12.83
C LYS A 399 18.31 -24.08 11.68
N LEU A 400 19.55 -23.61 11.93
CA LEU A 400 20.62 -23.64 10.93
C LEU A 400 20.86 -25.06 10.40
N ARG A 401 20.96 -26.06 11.32
CA ARG A 401 21.10 -27.46 10.92
C ARG A 401 19.94 -27.96 10.06
N GLY A 402 18.70 -27.60 10.40
CA GLY A 402 17.50 -27.94 9.60
C GLY A 402 17.55 -27.35 8.19
N ILE A 403 17.96 -26.08 8.07
CA ILE A 403 18.14 -25.39 6.80
C ILE A 403 19.23 -26.09 5.97
N LEU A 404 20.38 -26.30 6.55
CA LEU A 404 21.50 -26.94 5.86
C LEU A 404 21.16 -28.38 5.41
N MET A 405 20.47 -29.16 6.24
CA MET A 405 20.03 -30.51 5.86
C MET A 405 19.10 -30.52 4.65
N SER A 406 18.27 -29.51 4.48
CA SER A 406 17.38 -29.40 3.31
C SER A 406 18.13 -29.01 2.01
N HIS A 407 19.31 -28.40 2.12
CA HIS A 407 20.08 -27.90 0.99
C HIS A 407 21.26 -28.77 0.57
N PHE A 408 21.89 -29.48 1.50
CA PHE A 408 23.05 -30.36 1.19
C PHE A 408 22.69 -31.64 0.41
N GLY A 409 21.40 -31.97 0.28
CA GLY A 409 20.93 -33.21 -0.33
C GLY A 409 21.04 -34.44 0.59
N ALA A 410 20.26 -35.48 0.27
CA ALA A 410 20.09 -36.64 1.15
C ALA A 410 21.36 -37.53 1.30
N ARG A 411 22.32 -37.39 0.41
CA ARG A 411 23.57 -38.22 0.40
C ARG A 411 24.69 -37.65 1.25
N ASN A 412 24.61 -36.37 1.63
CA ASN A 412 25.63 -35.67 2.40
C ASN A 412 25.26 -35.55 3.87
N LYS A 413 26.17 -35.92 4.75
CA LYS A 413 25.94 -35.86 6.20
C LYS A 413 26.55 -34.60 6.78
N ILE A 414 25.70 -33.80 7.42
CA ILE A 414 26.13 -32.70 8.28
C ILE A 414 26.31 -33.27 9.67
N ARG A 415 27.58 -33.35 10.15
CA ARG A 415 27.89 -33.91 11.48
C ARG A 415 27.89 -32.82 12.55
N ASP A 416 28.89 -31.95 12.52
CA ASP A 416 29.15 -30.95 13.55
C ASP A 416 29.22 -29.52 13.00
N LEU A 417 28.87 -29.29 11.73
CA LEU A 417 28.90 -27.95 11.11
C LEU A 417 27.93 -26.98 11.83
N CYS A 418 28.49 -25.89 12.35
CA CYS A 418 27.76 -24.85 13.07
C CYS A 418 28.12 -23.46 12.54
N ALA A 419 27.44 -22.42 13.08
CA ALA A 419 27.60 -21.04 12.64
C ALA A 419 29.06 -20.55 12.74
N GLU A 420 29.75 -20.83 13.87
CA GLU A 420 31.12 -20.44 14.07
C GLU A 420 32.05 -21.10 13.04
N MET A 421 31.87 -22.38 12.76
CA MET A 421 32.65 -23.08 11.75
C MET A 421 32.41 -22.56 10.34
N ILE A 422 31.19 -22.17 10.01
CA ILE A 422 30.89 -21.54 8.71
C ILE A 422 31.59 -20.18 8.60
N GLN A 423 31.59 -19.39 9.67
CA GLN A 423 32.32 -18.13 9.74
C GLN A 423 33.84 -18.36 9.60
N ASP A 424 34.40 -19.35 10.30
CA ASP A 424 35.81 -19.70 10.23
C ASP A 424 36.26 -20.24 8.85
N LEU A 425 35.36 -20.95 8.15
CA LEU A 425 35.57 -21.40 6.76
C LEU A 425 35.59 -20.26 5.76
N THR A 426 34.91 -19.15 6.07
CA THR A 426 34.76 -18.03 5.16
C THR A 426 35.94 -17.08 5.26
N ILE A 427 36.66 -16.84 4.15
CA ILE A 427 37.82 -15.92 4.11
C ILE A 427 37.37 -14.48 3.86
N ASP A 428 36.39 -14.28 2.97
CA ASP A 428 35.90 -12.95 2.59
C ASP A 428 34.39 -12.96 2.49
N VAL A 429 33.76 -11.89 3.03
CA VAL A 429 32.30 -11.72 3.05
C VAL A 429 31.96 -10.36 2.44
N LYS A 430 31.17 -10.37 1.39
CA LYS A 430 30.61 -9.15 0.84
C LYS A 430 29.58 -8.55 1.80
N LYS A 431 29.89 -7.41 2.42
CA LYS A 431 28.99 -6.70 3.33
C LYS A 431 28.12 -5.74 2.55
N LEU A 432 26.80 -5.88 2.68
CA LEU A 432 25.80 -5.09 1.97
C LEU A 432 24.79 -4.49 2.96
N ILE A 433 24.22 -3.36 2.57
CA ILE A 433 23.07 -2.75 3.25
C ILE A 433 21.82 -3.06 2.42
N SER A 434 20.78 -3.63 3.05
CA SER A 434 19.50 -3.89 2.40
C SER A 434 18.72 -2.58 2.26
N VAL A 435 18.21 -2.31 1.08
CA VAL A 435 17.46 -1.09 0.76
C VAL A 435 16.13 -1.49 0.12
N ASP A 436 15.04 -1.17 0.81
CA ASP A 436 13.67 -1.49 0.36
C ASP A 436 13.01 -0.35 -0.45
N ALA A 437 13.58 0.86 -0.40
CA ALA A 437 13.18 2.02 -1.17
C ALA A 437 14.41 2.85 -1.55
N PRO A 438 14.42 3.60 -2.67
CA PRO A 438 15.48 4.57 -2.96
C PRO A 438 15.64 5.57 -1.81
N MET A 439 16.86 5.74 -1.27
CA MET A 439 17.06 6.55 -0.07
C MET A 439 18.53 6.98 0.13
N TRP A 440 18.73 7.92 1.03
CA TRP A 440 20.06 8.25 1.55
C TRP A 440 20.44 7.31 2.70
N VAL A 441 21.59 6.71 2.61
CA VAL A 441 22.16 5.83 3.64
C VAL A 441 23.59 6.27 3.93
N ASN A 442 23.86 6.77 5.12
CA ASN A 442 25.19 7.26 5.52
C ASN A 442 25.81 8.22 4.47
N ASP A 443 25.06 9.24 4.08
CA ASP A 443 25.44 10.25 3.07
C ASP A 443 25.65 9.71 1.64
N ARG A 444 25.32 8.47 1.37
CA ARG A 444 25.32 7.87 0.04
C ARG A 444 23.88 7.70 -0.46
N LEU A 445 23.66 8.06 -1.71
CA LEU A 445 22.34 7.90 -2.35
C LEU A 445 22.20 6.50 -2.93
N ALA A 446 21.35 5.68 -2.35
CA ALA A 446 21.09 4.31 -2.76
C ALA A 446 19.93 4.27 -3.77
N ILE A 447 20.25 4.25 -5.05
CA ILE A 447 19.31 4.04 -6.18
C ILE A 447 19.96 3.02 -7.12
N PRO A 448 19.22 1.98 -7.62
CA PRO A 448 19.77 1.01 -8.55
C PRO A 448 20.42 1.68 -9.76
N GLY A 449 21.62 1.21 -10.14
CA GLY A 449 22.37 1.72 -11.28
C GLY A 449 23.11 3.05 -11.07
N LEU A 450 23.13 3.59 -9.83
CA LEU A 450 23.92 4.77 -9.48
C LEU A 450 25.32 4.35 -8.97
N ASP A 451 25.34 3.67 -7.83
CA ASP A 451 26.49 3.01 -7.22
C ASP A 451 25.96 1.80 -6.46
N ASP A 452 26.07 0.64 -7.07
CA ASP A 452 25.55 -0.61 -6.50
C ASP A 452 26.53 -1.24 -5.49
N THR A 453 27.70 -0.63 -5.29
CA THR A 453 28.67 -1.13 -4.33
C THR A 453 28.19 -0.93 -2.89
N GLY A 454 28.00 -2.02 -2.18
CA GLY A 454 27.59 -2.00 -0.77
C GLY A 454 26.07 -1.97 -0.55
N PHE A 455 25.24 -2.02 -1.59
CA PHE A 455 23.79 -2.08 -1.44
C PHE A 455 23.18 -3.34 -2.06
N LYS A 456 22.09 -3.82 -1.44
CA LYS A 456 21.21 -4.86 -1.97
C LYS A 456 19.79 -4.33 -2.05
N PHE A 457 19.29 -4.16 -3.26
CA PHE A 457 18.00 -3.55 -3.51
C PHE A 457 16.86 -4.58 -3.50
N ASN A 458 15.82 -4.33 -2.67
CA ASN A 458 14.60 -5.12 -2.58
C ASN A 458 13.37 -4.26 -2.92
N LEU A 459 13.46 -3.44 -3.98
CA LEU A 459 12.44 -2.45 -4.31
C LEU A 459 11.09 -3.07 -4.69
N SER A 460 10.01 -2.37 -4.36
CA SER A 460 8.67 -2.69 -4.86
C SER A 460 8.64 -2.66 -6.39
N ARG A 461 7.92 -3.59 -7.02
CA ARG A 461 7.70 -3.60 -8.48
C ARG A 461 7.03 -2.31 -9.01
N ARG A 462 6.37 -1.54 -8.15
CA ARG A 462 5.77 -0.24 -8.50
C ARG A 462 6.79 0.89 -8.58
N VAL A 463 8.02 0.66 -8.13
CA VAL A 463 9.13 1.61 -8.17
C VAL A 463 10.22 1.05 -9.08
N PRO A 464 10.07 1.18 -10.41
CA PRO A 464 11.02 0.67 -11.38
C PRO A 464 12.21 1.62 -11.54
N ALA A 465 12.80 2.03 -10.41
CA ALA A 465 14.00 2.87 -10.38
C ALA A 465 15.20 2.08 -10.90
N ASP A 466 15.87 2.62 -11.92
CA ASP A 466 17.08 2.03 -12.51
C ASP A 466 17.82 3.10 -13.32
N LEU A 467 18.95 3.54 -12.80
CA LEU A 467 19.82 4.55 -13.41
C LEU A 467 20.92 3.94 -14.28
N SER A 468 21.02 2.61 -14.37
CA SER A 468 22.05 1.94 -15.18
C SER A 468 21.84 2.11 -16.68
N THR A 469 20.61 2.41 -17.11
CA THR A 469 20.19 2.42 -18.51
C THR A 469 20.31 3.81 -19.15
N GLY A 470 20.32 3.86 -20.48
CA GLY A 470 20.24 5.07 -21.26
C GLY A 470 21.61 5.64 -21.68
N ASN A 471 21.60 6.26 -22.86
CA ASN A 471 22.72 7.02 -23.41
C ASN A 471 22.61 8.49 -22.99
N GLU A 472 23.72 9.10 -22.55
CA GLU A 472 23.72 10.47 -22.02
C GLU A 472 23.38 11.53 -23.10
N GLN A 473 23.91 11.39 -24.31
CA GLN A 473 23.63 12.34 -25.39
C GLN A 473 22.16 12.29 -25.84
N LEU A 474 21.59 11.09 -25.95
CA LEU A 474 20.16 10.92 -26.24
C LEU A 474 19.28 11.35 -25.05
N GLY A 475 19.76 11.16 -23.83
CA GLY A 475 19.11 11.66 -22.62
C GLY A 475 19.05 13.18 -22.59
N MET A 476 20.14 13.88 -22.89
CA MET A 476 20.17 15.34 -23.01
C MET A 476 19.20 15.83 -24.11
N SER A 477 19.13 15.12 -25.22
CA SER A 477 18.16 15.42 -26.30
C SER A 477 16.72 15.19 -25.84
N ALA A 478 16.44 14.12 -25.08
CA ALA A 478 15.13 13.83 -24.52
C ALA A 478 14.72 14.90 -23.48
N LEU A 479 15.63 15.33 -22.62
CA LEU A 479 15.41 16.42 -21.67
C LEU A 479 15.03 17.72 -22.40
N GLU A 480 15.75 18.09 -23.44
CA GLU A 480 15.44 19.27 -24.24
C GLU A 480 14.09 19.16 -24.97
N LEU A 481 13.72 17.96 -25.43
CA LEU A 481 12.42 17.70 -26.05
C LEU A 481 11.26 17.85 -25.06
N ILE A 482 11.43 17.58 -23.78
CA ILE A 482 10.38 17.84 -22.77
C ILE A 482 10.02 19.32 -22.75
N PHE A 483 11.00 20.22 -22.72
CA PHE A 483 10.77 21.67 -22.75
C PHE A 483 10.16 22.15 -24.08
N LYS A 484 10.41 21.46 -25.18
CA LYS A 484 9.86 21.79 -26.52
C LYS A 484 8.48 21.18 -26.77
N THR A 485 8.09 20.19 -25.95
CA THR A 485 6.81 19.47 -26.11
C THR A 485 5.68 20.18 -25.35
N TRP A 486 5.92 20.59 -24.10
CA TRP A 486 4.98 21.36 -23.29
C TRP A 486 5.43 22.81 -23.15
N PRO A 487 4.58 23.73 -22.63
CA PRO A 487 4.99 25.11 -22.35
C PRO A 487 6.26 25.12 -21.48
N PRO A 488 7.34 25.76 -21.90
CA PRO A 488 8.65 25.65 -21.27
C PRO A 488 8.68 26.08 -19.80
N ASP A 489 7.90 27.11 -19.45
CA ASP A 489 7.73 27.61 -18.09
C ASP A 489 7.14 26.54 -17.16
N LYS A 490 6.11 25.85 -17.61
CA LYS A 490 5.43 24.76 -16.86
C LYS A 490 6.26 23.48 -16.81
N ALA A 491 6.90 23.11 -17.93
CA ALA A 491 7.81 21.97 -18.00
C ALA A 491 9.02 22.16 -17.05
N ALA A 492 9.52 23.39 -16.92
CA ALA A 492 10.60 23.73 -16.00
C ALA A 492 10.18 23.49 -14.53
N ILE A 493 9.00 23.93 -14.12
CA ILE A 493 8.47 23.68 -12.76
C ILE A 493 8.31 22.19 -12.50
N LEU A 494 7.72 21.46 -13.43
CA LEU A 494 7.50 20.01 -13.31
C LEU A 494 8.81 19.24 -13.12
N LEU A 495 9.79 19.48 -14.00
CA LEU A 495 11.09 18.82 -13.92
C LEU A 495 11.86 19.20 -12.67
N THR A 496 11.86 20.50 -12.29
CA THR A 496 12.51 20.95 -11.06
C THR A 496 11.90 20.28 -9.82
N THR A 497 10.58 20.10 -9.79
CA THR A 497 9.90 19.36 -8.69
C THR A 497 10.35 17.91 -8.65
N SER A 498 10.51 17.25 -9.79
CA SER A 498 11.03 15.90 -9.85
C SER A 498 12.48 15.82 -9.33
N PHE A 499 13.37 16.69 -9.81
CA PHE A 499 14.77 16.77 -9.37
C PHE A 499 14.93 17.19 -7.88
N ALA A 500 13.95 17.91 -7.33
CA ALA A 500 13.96 18.32 -5.92
C ALA A 500 13.84 17.15 -4.94
N SER A 501 13.18 16.07 -5.33
CA SER A 501 12.82 14.99 -4.40
C SER A 501 14.00 14.41 -3.62
N PRO A 502 15.10 13.91 -4.24
CA PRO A 502 16.23 13.37 -3.50
C PRO A 502 17.00 14.44 -2.70
N VAL A 503 16.95 15.71 -3.12
CA VAL A 503 17.57 16.82 -2.38
C VAL A 503 16.74 17.14 -1.14
N CYS A 504 15.42 17.22 -1.26
CA CYS A 504 14.53 17.44 -0.11
C CYS A 504 14.67 16.33 0.94
N ALA A 505 14.83 15.10 0.50
CA ALA A 505 15.00 13.97 1.40
C ALA A 505 16.22 14.10 2.34
N ARG A 506 17.28 14.75 1.89
CA ARG A 506 18.52 14.91 2.67
C ARG A 506 18.58 16.25 3.41
N TRP A 507 18.34 17.35 2.72
CA TRP A 507 18.59 18.69 3.27
C TRP A 507 17.33 19.40 3.79
N PHE A 508 16.14 19.00 3.35
CA PHE A 508 14.86 19.61 3.69
C PHE A 508 13.81 18.60 4.18
N PRO A 509 14.13 17.69 5.12
CA PRO A 509 13.21 16.60 5.50
C PRO A 509 11.92 17.11 6.16
N GLY A 510 11.91 18.37 6.68
CA GLY A 510 10.72 19.02 7.24
C GLY A 510 9.89 19.84 6.25
N ASP A 511 10.43 20.16 5.06
CA ASP A 511 9.85 21.10 4.11
C ASP A 511 9.38 20.38 2.82
N ARG A 512 8.47 19.40 2.99
CA ARG A 512 7.90 18.63 1.89
C ARG A 512 6.79 19.40 1.18
N PHE A 513 6.72 19.27 -0.14
CA PHE A 513 5.73 19.92 -0.98
C PHE A 513 5.34 19.07 -2.19
N GLY A 514 4.30 19.50 -2.89
CA GLY A 514 3.91 18.92 -4.17
C GLY A 514 3.41 19.96 -5.15
N ILE A 515 3.26 19.54 -6.39
CA ILE A 515 2.57 20.31 -7.44
C ILE A 515 1.41 19.49 -8.00
N ALA A 516 0.37 20.18 -8.46
CA ALA A 516 -0.75 19.55 -9.13
C ALA A 516 -0.92 20.12 -10.54
N LEU A 517 -0.81 19.25 -11.54
CA LEU A 517 -1.08 19.60 -12.94
C LEU A 517 -2.59 19.60 -13.18
N ILE A 518 -3.20 20.79 -13.20
CA ILE A 518 -4.65 20.96 -13.24
C ILE A 518 -5.11 21.44 -14.61
N GLY A 519 -6.21 20.90 -15.09
CA GLY A 519 -6.82 21.31 -16.37
C GLY A 519 -7.80 20.30 -16.90
N THR A 520 -8.50 20.66 -17.99
CA THR A 520 -9.55 19.85 -18.62
C THR A 520 -9.03 18.47 -19.03
N THR A 521 -9.84 17.42 -18.77
CA THR A 521 -9.55 16.05 -19.21
C THR A 521 -9.28 15.97 -20.70
N GLY A 522 -8.24 15.20 -21.08
CA GLY A 522 -7.85 14.97 -22.47
C GLY A 522 -7.01 16.08 -23.09
N ARG A 523 -6.88 17.25 -22.44
CA ARG A 523 -5.99 18.31 -22.87
C ARG A 523 -4.68 18.29 -22.09
N GLY A 524 -3.59 18.76 -22.71
CA GLY A 524 -2.28 18.91 -22.06
C GLY A 524 -1.50 17.62 -21.81
N LEU A 525 -2.12 16.43 -21.94
CA LEU A 525 -1.52 15.11 -21.68
C LEU A 525 -0.75 15.07 -20.36
N LYS A 526 -1.43 15.47 -19.27
CA LYS A 526 -0.86 15.58 -17.90
C LYS A 526 -0.15 14.30 -17.43
N THR A 527 -0.81 13.15 -17.62
CA THR A 527 -0.26 11.83 -17.26
C THR A 527 1.03 11.54 -18.04
N GLU A 528 1.10 11.89 -19.31
CA GLU A 528 2.34 11.72 -20.10
C GLU A 528 3.46 12.64 -19.61
N ALA A 529 3.16 13.90 -19.29
CA ALA A 529 4.14 14.81 -18.72
C ALA A 529 4.69 14.30 -17.38
N LEU A 530 3.81 13.82 -16.49
CA LEU A 530 4.16 13.20 -15.21
C LEU A 530 5.09 11.99 -15.42
N LYS A 531 4.74 11.06 -16.32
CA LYS A 531 5.57 9.89 -16.62
C LYS A 531 6.99 10.28 -17.07
N HIS A 532 7.10 11.28 -17.95
CA HIS A 532 8.41 11.73 -18.43
C HIS A 532 9.25 12.40 -17.33
N ALA A 533 8.60 13.16 -16.43
CA ALA A 533 9.29 13.75 -15.29
C ALA A 533 9.81 12.70 -14.29
N MET A 534 9.09 11.58 -14.12
CA MET A 534 9.53 10.48 -13.26
C MET A 534 10.53 9.55 -13.95
N ALA A 535 10.50 9.46 -15.29
CA ALA A 535 11.35 8.58 -16.07
C ALA A 535 12.84 8.91 -15.99
N VAL A 536 13.22 10.08 -15.46
CA VAL A 536 14.61 10.43 -15.14
C VAL A 536 15.22 9.50 -14.10
N TYR A 537 14.38 8.81 -13.27
CA TYR A 537 14.83 7.82 -12.28
C TYR A 537 14.70 6.37 -12.74
N GLY A 538 14.22 6.12 -13.95
CA GLY A 538 14.09 4.78 -14.50
C GLY A 538 13.08 4.74 -15.66
N ALA A 539 13.45 4.12 -16.79
CA ALA A 539 12.59 4.01 -17.97
C ALA A 539 11.27 3.27 -17.69
N GLY A 540 11.23 2.46 -16.63
CA GLY A 540 10.03 1.77 -16.20
C GLY A 540 8.90 2.71 -15.71
N PHE A 541 9.22 3.95 -15.33
CA PHE A 541 8.21 4.96 -14.96
C PHE A 541 7.38 5.48 -16.15
N LEU A 542 7.77 5.18 -17.37
CA LEU A 542 6.94 5.45 -18.55
C LEU A 542 5.67 4.58 -18.60
N ARG A 543 5.57 3.54 -17.77
CA ARG A 543 4.39 2.68 -17.65
C ARG A 543 3.39 3.24 -16.65
N GLU A 544 2.10 3.08 -16.93
CA GLU A 544 1.04 3.56 -16.02
C GLU A 544 0.98 2.85 -14.68
N GLU A 545 1.50 1.63 -14.58
CA GLU A 545 1.49 0.80 -13.37
C GLU A 545 2.37 1.37 -12.24
N SER A 546 3.31 2.26 -12.58
CA SER A 546 4.18 2.95 -11.62
C SER A 546 3.52 4.17 -10.97
N LEU A 547 2.37 4.62 -11.48
CA LEU A 547 1.62 5.73 -10.92
C LEU A 547 0.58 5.25 -9.90
N LEU A 548 0.37 6.02 -8.86
CA LEU A 548 -0.74 5.81 -7.92
C LEU A 548 -2.01 6.40 -8.55
N ARG A 549 -2.91 5.53 -9.05
CA ARG A 549 -4.21 5.98 -9.54
C ARG A 549 -5.14 6.29 -8.38
N TRP A 550 -5.63 7.53 -8.31
CA TRP A 550 -6.63 7.95 -7.35
C TRP A 550 -8.03 7.76 -7.95
N GLY A 551 -8.84 6.84 -7.36
CA GLY A 551 -10.16 6.51 -7.88
C GLY A 551 -11.02 5.74 -6.87
N GLU A 552 -12.18 5.27 -7.30
CA GLU A 552 -13.06 4.42 -6.47
C GLU A 552 -12.30 3.18 -5.97
N GLY A 553 -12.24 3.01 -4.64
CA GLY A 553 -11.52 1.92 -3.98
C GLY A 553 -10.10 2.25 -3.55
N ALA A 554 -9.54 3.42 -3.90
CA ALA A 554 -8.27 3.87 -3.33
C ALA A 554 -8.41 4.10 -1.82
N THR A 555 -7.49 3.54 -1.03
CA THR A 555 -7.45 3.75 0.41
C THR A 555 -6.21 4.57 0.79
N ILE A 556 -6.34 5.42 1.80
CA ILE A 556 -5.22 6.21 2.32
C ILE A 556 -4.06 5.30 2.72
N THR A 557 -4.34 4.18 3.38
CA THR A 557 -3.31 3.21 3.82
C THR A 557 -2.55 2.59 2.63
N ALA A 558 -3.25 2.21 1.55
CA ALA A 558 -2.58 1.68 0.37
C ALA A 558 -1.70 2.75 -0.31
N ALA A 559 -2.20 3.99 -0.39
CA ALA A 559 -1.45 5.12 -0.93
C ALA A 559 -0.20 5.44 -0.10
N GLN A 560 -0.29 5.39 1.24
CA GLN A 560 0.83 5.54 2.16
C GLN A 560 1.91 4.47 1.93
N ILE A 561 1.52 3.19 1.86
CA ILE A 561 2.47 2.08 1.62
C ILE A 561 3.18 2.26 0.27
N ILE A 562 2.44 2.68 -0.77
CA ILE A 562 3.02 2.93 -2.08
C ILE A 562 4.00 4.11 -2.00
N ALA A 563 3.60 5.24 -1.41
CA ALA A 563 4.46 6.42 -1.26
C ALA A 563 5.75 6.12 -0.49
N THR A 564 5.66 5.31 0.60
CA THR A 564 6.86 4.87 1.34
C THR A 564 7.82 4.10 0.44
N SER A 565 7.31 3.28 -0.49
CA SER A 565 8.16 2.51 -1.40
C SER A 565 8.91 3.37 -2.44
N PHE A 566 8.47 4.61 -2.70
CA PHE A 566 9.20 5.56 -3.55
C PHE A 566 10.40 6.19 -2.83
N GLY A 567 10.41 6.18 -1.50
CA GLY A 567 11.51 6.71 -0.69
C GLY A 567 11.85 8.17 -1.02
N CYS A 568 13.07 8.44 -1.46
CA CYS A 568 13.52 9.78 -1.83
C CYS A 568 13.13 10.21 -3.26
N LEU A 569 12.44 9.37 -4.04
CA LEU A 569 11.99 9.72 -5.38
C LEU A 569 10.62 10.41 -5.36
N PRO A 570 10.24 11.18 -6.41
CA PRO A 570 8.93 11.80 -6.49
C PRO A 570 7.81 10.76 -6.56
N THR A 571 6.72 10.98 -5.83
CA THR A 571 5.52 10.15 -5.93
C THR A 571 4.52 10.76 -6.90
N GLY A 572 4.16 10.01 -7.94
CA GLY A 572 3.16 10.41 -8.92
C GLY A 572 1.76 9.90 -8.56
N ILE A 573 0.78 10.81 -8.42
CA ILE A 573 -0.65 10.48 -8.27
C ILE A 573 -1.39 10.91 -9.53
N ASP A 574 -2.07 9.96 -10.18
CA ASP A 574 -2.78 10.21 -11.43
C ASP A 574 -4.29 10.21 -11.24
N ASN A 575 -4.97 11.11 -11.99
CA ASN A 575 -6.42 11.15 -12.18
C ASN A 575 -7.23 11.51 -10.92
N TYR A 576 -6.81 12.54 -10.17
CA TYR A 576 -7.66 13.12 -9.12
C TYR A 576 -8.90 13.79 -9.75
N LYS A 577 -10.10 13.51 -9.16
CA LYS A 577 -11.39 14.11 -9.53
C LYS A 577 -12.16 14.46 -8.27
N GLY A 578 -12.55 15.73 -8.13
CA GLY A 578 -13.30 16.23 -6.97
C GLY A 578 -14.74 15.71 -6.87
N THR A 579 -15.31 15.21 -7.99
CA THR A 579 -16.70 14.74 -8.07
C THR A 579 -16.96 13.37 -7.41
N GLN A 580 -15.93 12.65 -6.94
CA GLN A 580 -16.10 11.37 -6.27
C GLN A 580 -16.70 11.54 -4.87
N LYS A 581 -17.69 10.72 -4.50
CA LYS A 581 -18.26 10.70 -3.15
C LYS A 581 -17.17 10.45 -2.09
N ASP A 582 -17.06 11.35 -1.10
CA ASP A 582 -16.02 11.40 -0.07
C ASP A 582 -14.57 11.49 -0.60
N GLY A 583 -14.38 11.65 -1.92
CA GLY A 583 -13.07 11.73 -2.59
C GLY A 583 -12.22 12.91 -2.11
N PRO A 584 -12.76 14.15 -2.09
CA PRO A 584 -12.01 15.33 -1.67
C PRO A 584 -11.45 15.23 -0.25
N ALA A 585 -12.27 14.86 0.74
CA ALA A 585 -11.84 14.75 2.13
C ALA A 585 -10.77 13.67 2.35
N LYS A 586 -10.89 12.54 1.67
CA LYS A 586 -9.87 11.48 1.70
C LYS A 586 -8.56 11.92 1.04
N PHE A 587 -8.66 12.67 -0.07
CA PHE A 587 -7.50 13.19 -0.76
C PHE A 587 -6.77 14.25 0.07
N VAL A 588 -7.50 15.20 0.67
CA VAL A 588 -6.96 16.17 1.63
C VAL A 588 -6.19 15.45 2.75
N SER A 589 -6.80 14.44 3.36
CA SER A 589 -6.14 13.64 4.40
C SER A 589 -4.88 12.95 3.90
N LEU A 590 -4.88 12.43 2.67
CA LEU A 590 -3.70 11.81 2.05
C LEU A 590 -2.58 12.83 1.84
N VAL A 591 -2.89 13.97 1.21
CA VAL A 591 -1.91 15.05 0.94
C VAL A 591 -1.27 15.54 2.25
N HIS A 592 -2.08 15.76 3.29
CA HIS A 592 -1.56 16.16 4.61
C HIS A 592 -0.60 15.12 5.17
N VAL A 593 -0.97 13.84 5.20
CA VAL A 593 -0.12 12.77 5.73
C VAL A 593 1.18 12.66 4.94
N LEU A 594 1.12 12.64 3.62
CA LEU A 594 2.33 12.49 2.78
C LEU A 594 3.28 13.70 2.90
N LEU A 595 2.73 14.91 2.96
CA LEU A 595 3.52 16.14 3.01
C LEU A 595 3.84 16.63 4.45
N GLU A 596 3.28 15.99 5.49
CA GLU A 596 3.73 16.12 6.88
C GLU A 596 4.89 15.16 7.21
N GLY A 597 5.08 14.14 6.39
CA GLY A 597 6.26 13.29 6.41
C GLY A 597 6.26 12.17 7.45
N ARG A 598 5.17 11.98 8.20
CA ARG A 598 5.05 10.91 9.20
C ARG A 598 3.75 10.14 9.03
N GLU A 599 3.85 8.84 9.17
CA GLU A 599 2.66 8.00 9.29
C GLU A 599 1.92 8.30 10.59
N ARG A 600 0.58 8.13 10.59
CA ARG A 600 -0.17 8.19 11.84
C ARG A 600 0.33 7.10 12.77
N GLU A 601 0.68 7.49 14.00
CA GLU A 601 1.11 6.55 15.04
C GLU A 601 0.08 5.44 15.22
N ARG A 602 0.53 4.21 15.13
CA ARG A 602 -0.28 3.01 15.32
C ARG A 602 0.33 2.16 16.43
N ALA A 603 -0.51 1.68 17.33
CA ALA A 603 -0.09 0.67 18.29
C ALA A 603 -0.02 -0.71 17.60
N ASN A 604 1.03 -1.47 17.89
CA ASN A 604 1.08 -2.88 17.54
C ASN A 604 0.13 -3.70 18.45
N ARG A 605 0.02 -5.01 18.19
CA ARG A 605 -0.83 -5.92 18.99
C ARG A 605 -0.50 -5.96 20.50
N ASN A 606 0.70 -5.52 20.88
CA ASN A 606 1.19 -5.50 22.25
C ASN A 606 1.07 -4.11 22.90
N ALA A 607 0.28 -3.20 22.32
CA ALA A 607 0.11 -1.80 22.73
C ALA A 607 1.40 -0.96 22.74
N HIS A 608 2.44 -1.37 22.02
CA HIS A 608 3.61 -0.54 21.75
C HIS A 608 3.38 0.24 20.47
N LEU A 609 3.84 1.49 20.41
CA LEU A 609 3.86 2.28 19.19
C LEU A 609 4.72 1.56 18.15
N GLN A 610 4.21 1.44 16.94
CA GLN A 610 5.02 1.01 15.80
C GLN A 610 5.89 2.20 15.37
N ASP A 611 7.13 1.92 14.98
CA ASP A 611 7.98 2.94 14.38
C ASP A 611 7.26 3.50 13.15
N SER A 612 6.97 4.80 13.19
CA SER A 612 6.33 5.48 12.07
C SER A 612 7.31 5.58 10.91
N LYS A 613 6.92 5.08 9.74
CA LYS A 613 7.72 5.27 8.53
C LYS A 613 7.71 6.74 8.13
N GLU A 614 8.89 7.29 7.84
CA GLU A 614 9.02 8.63 7.30
C GLU A 614 8.87 8.59 5.78
N TYR A 615 8.14 9.57 5.23
CA TYR A 615 8.03 9.78 3.79
C TYR A 615 9.03 10.87 3.39
N ALA A 616 9.89 10.59 2.43
CA ALA A 616 10.93 11.52 2.01
C ALA A 616 10.77 11.94 0.54
N THR A 617 9.52 12.12 0.08
CA THR A 617 9.21 12.36 -1.34
C THR A 617 8.57 13.73 -1.59
N THR A 618 8.76 14.29 -2.79
CA THR A 618 7.87 15.31 -3.36
C THR A 618 6.67 14.65 -4.03
N LEU A 619 5.55 15.38 -4.14
CA LEU A 619 4.31 14.89 -4.72
C LEU A 619 4.02 15.57 -6.05
N ILE A 620 3.70 14.80 -7.08
CA ILE A 620 3.23 15.33 -8.38
C ILE A 620 1.87 14.70 -8.68
N VAL A 621 0.83 15.51 -8.73
CA VAL A 621 -0.56 15.06 -8.93
C VAL A 621 -1.05 15.50 -10.29
N THR A 622 -1.87 14.68 -10.97
CA THR A 622 -2.65 15.12 -12.13
C THR A 622 -4.13 15.09 -11.79
N GLY A 623 -4.88 16.11 -12.22
CA GLY A 623 -6.31 16.22 -11.93
C GLY A 623 -7.04 17.21 -12.85
N GLU A 624 -8.35 17.31 -12.68
CA GLU A 624 -9.18 18.31 -13.32
C GLU A 624 -9.29 19.55 -12.44
N ASP A 625 -9.32 19.36 -11.14
CA ASP A 625 -9.46 20.35 -10.08
C ASP A 625 -8.62 19.99 -8.84
N LEU A 626 -8.69 20.79 -7.80
CA LEU A 626 -8.14 20.51 -6.46
C LEU A 626 -9.21 20.76 -5.40
N PRO A 627 -9.08 20.15 -4.19
CA PRO A 627 -9.90 20.56 -3.05
C PRO A 627 -9.67 22.03 -2.72
N GLU A 628 -10.78 22.78 -2.58
CA GLU A 628 -10.77 24.20 -2.23
C GLU A 628 -10.50 24.41 -0.74
N GLU A 629 -9.31 24.02 -0.29
CA GLU A 629 -8.83 24.17 1.08
C GLU A 629 -7.46 24.84 1.07
N ALA A 630 -7.35 26.03 1.66
CA ALA A 630 -6.12 26.83 1.65
C ALA A 630 -4.90 26.10 2.21
N SER A 631 -5.09 25.23 3.22
CA SER A 631 -3.99 24.46 3.80
C SER A 631 -3.46 23.37 2.88
N THR A 632 -4.32 22.76 2.08
CA THR A 632 -3.98 21.78 1.06
C THR A 632 -3.30 22.44 -0.13
N MET A 633 -3.83 23.57 -0.63
CA MET A 633 -3.22 24.33 -1.74
C MET A 633 -1.85 24.89 -1.40
N ALA A 634 -1.60 25.25 -0.14
CA ALA A 634 -0.26 25.68 0.29
C ALA A 634 0.77 24.54 0.36
N ARG A 635 0.35 23.27 0.35
CA ARG A 635 1.20 22.08 0.32
C ARG A 635 1.34 21.48 -1.07
N LEU A 636 0.23 21.50 -1.83
CA LEU A 636 0.11 20.94 -3.17
C LEU A 636 -0.25 22.10 -4.11
N ILE A 637 0.77 22.72 -4.68
CA ILE A 637 0.65 23.98 -5.44
C ILE A 637 0.05 23.70 -6.82
N PRO A 638 -1.04 24.38 -7.22
CA PRO A 638 -1.66 24.20 -8.53
C PRO A 638 -0.78 24.77 -9.65
N VAL A 639 -0.65 24.02 -10.74
CA VAL A 639 -0.04 24.44 -12.00
C VAL A 639 -1.07 24.20 -13.10
N GLU A 640 -1.57 25.27 -13.73
CA GLU A 640 -2.50 25.13 -14.84
C GLU A 640 -1.86 24.38 -16.01
N TRP A 641 -2.49 23.29 -16.47
CA TRP A 641 -1.94 22.40 -17.50
C TRP A 641 -2.98 22.11 -18.60
N SER A 642 -3.47 23.18 -19.25
CA SER A 642 -4.55 23.09 -20.27
C SER A 642 -4.04 23.18 -21.70
N THR A 643 -2.77 23.56 -21.92
CA THR A 643 -2.18 23.73 -23.24
C THR A 643 -1.86 22.38 -23.87
N GLU A 644 -2.28 22.19 -25.13
CA GLU A 644 -1.95 20.99 -25.88
C GLU A 644 -0.43 20.91 -26.16
N PRO A 645 0.18 19.73 -26.01
CA PRO A 645 1.58 19.54 -26.30
C PRO A 645 1.88 19.61 -27.81
N ASN A 646 3.10 19.96 -28.16
CA ASN A 646 3.57 19.86 -29.55
C ASN A 646 3.68 18.37 -29.93
N LYS A 647 2.75 17.90 -30.78
CA LYS A 647 2.63 16.50 -31.19
C LYS A 647 3.87 15.95 -31.89
N THR A 648 4.53 16.78 -32.74
CA THR A 648 5.75 16.39 -33.44
C THR A 648 6.90 16.16 -32.49
N ASN A 649 7.07 17.04 -31.50
CA ASN A 649 8.11 16.89 -30.48
C ASN A 649 7.80 15.73 -29.52
N LEU A 650 6.53 15.51 -29.19
CA LEU A 650 6.10 14.37 -28.38
C LEU A 650 6.46 13.03 -29.05
N THR A 651 6.20 12.88 -30.35
CA THR A 651 6.59 11.67 -31.09
C THR A 651 8.10 11.45 -31.04
N LYS A 652 8.90 12.49 -31.30
CA LYS A 652 10.37 12.41 -31.21
C LYS A 652 10.83 12.07 -29.78
N LEU A 653 10.18 12.63 -28.77
CA LEU A 653 10.48 12.34 -27.38
C LEU A 653 10.19 10.86 -27.04
N GLN A 654 9.06 10.31 -27.50
CA GLN A 654 8.69 8.91 -27.29
C GLN A 654 9.67 7.91 -27.92
N GLU A 655 10.34 8.28 -29.01
CA GLU A 655 11.39 7.43 -29.62
C GLU A 655 12.65 7.30 -28.76
N ILE A 656 13.00 8.32 -27.97
CA ILE A 656 14.25 8.37 -27.21
C ILE A 656 14.09 8.48 -25.70
N ASN A 657 12.87 8.58 -25.17
CA ASN A 657 12.57 8.80 -23.72
C ASN A 657 13.15 7.73 -22.80
N LYS A 658 13.37 6.50 -23.29
CA LYS A 658 14.06 5.42 -22.54
C LYS A 658 15.49 5.79 -22.11
N ASN A 659 16.07 6.88 -22.62
CA ASN A 659 17.39 7.37 -22.26
C ASN A 659 17.34 8.42 -21.11
N LEU A 660 16.16 8.83 -20.63
CA LEU A 660 16.01 9.77 -19.51
C LEU A 660 16.72 9.31 -18.21
N PRO A 661 16.84 8.01 -17.88
CA PRO A 661 17.59 7.60 -16.70
C PRO A 661 19.06 8.04 -16.68
N ALA A 662 19.68 8.24 -17.84
CA ALA A 662 21.03 8.81 -17.93
C ALA A 662 21.09 10.24 -17.35
N ILE A 663 20.03 11.03 -17.49
CA ILE A 663 19.92 12.37 -16.90
C ILE A 663 19.78 12.28 -15.39
N GLY A 664 18.96 11.35 -14.89
CA GLY A 664 18.85 11.07 -13.45
C GLY A 664 20.17 10.61 -12.84
N ARG A 665 20.94 9.76 -13.54
CA ARG A 665 22.29 9.35 -13.14
C ARG A 665 23.23 10.52 -13.00
N ILE A 666 23.27 11.41 -14.00
CA ILE A 666 24.08 12.64 -13.98
C ILE A 666 23.71 13.50 -12.78
N TRP A 667 22.39 13.72 -12.56
CA TRP A 667 21.89 14.52 -11.44
C TRP A 667 22.23 13.91 -10.09
N CYS A 668 21.92 12.61 -9.89
CA CYS A 668 22.16 11.91 -8.65
C CYS A 668 23.65 11.83 -8.28
N ASN A 669 24.53 11.62 -9.27
CA ASN A 669 25.97 11.70 -9.06
C ASN A 669 26.42 13.10 -8.64
N TYR A 670 25.88 14.16 -9.27
CA TYR A 670 26.20 15.53 -8.91
C TYR A 670 25.81 15.84 -7.46
N ILE A 671 24.55 15.59 -7.06
CA ILE A 671 24.07 15.88 -5.70
C ILE A 671 24.72 15.01 -4.62
N SER A 672 25.24 13.85 -4.96
CA SER A 672 26.01 12.99 -4.03
C SER A 672 27.37 13.58 -3.66
N GLY A 673 27.90 14.48 -4.48
CA GLY A 673 29.23 15.10 -4.27
C GLY A 673 29.20 16.52 -3.74
N ILE A 674 28.02 17.11 -3.47
CA ILE A 674 27.90 18.48 -3.00
C ILE A 674 27.40 18.56 -1.56
N ASP A 675 27.62 19.72 -0.94
CA ASP A 675 26.94 20.16 0.27
C ASP A 675 26.23 21.48 0.01
N ILE A 676 25.11 21.73 0.69
CA ILE A 676 24.28 22.92 0.50
C ILE A 676 24.57 23.92 1.62
N ASP A 677 24.95 25.17 1.23
CA ASP A 677 25.06 26.26 2.20
C ASP A 677 23.69 26.67 2.73
N MET A 678 23.31 26.03 3.85
CA MET A 678 22.02 26.28 4.51
C MET A 678 21.89 27.72 5.02
N GLY A 679 22.99 28.40 5.34
CA GLY A 679 22.97 29.82 5.77
C GLY A 679 22.53 30.74 4.65
N LYS A 680 23.11 30.58 3.46
CA LYS A 680 22.74 31.34 2.26
C LYS A 680 21.30 31.05 1.85
N TRP A 681 20.87 29.77 1.91
CA TRP A 681 19.50 29.40 1.59
C TRP A 681 18.47 30.02 2.53
N VAL A 682 18.70 30.03 3.86
CA VAL A 682 17.80 30.63 4.85
C VAL A 682 17.61 32.13 4.57
N GLY A 683 18.66 32.87 4.19
CA GLY A 683 18.57 34.28 3.80
C GLY A 683 17.66 34.49 2.58
N SER A 684 17.88 33.72 1.51
CA SER A 684 17.05 33.75 0.30
C SER A 684 15.59 33.39 0.59
N ARG A 685 15.35 32.32 1.37
CA ARG A 685 14.02 31.89 1.80
C ARG A 685 13.26 33.01 2.51
N SER A 686 13.91 33.70 3.47
CA SER A 686 13.29 34.80 4.23
C SER A 686 12.77 35.91 3.32
N THR A 687 13.53 36.28 2.30
CA THR A 687 13.14 37.30 1.33
C THR A 687 11.87 36.85 0.55
N ILE A 688 11.86 35.60 0.06
CA ILE A 688 10.73 35.08 -0.74
C ILE A 688 9.48 34.89 0.14
N VAL A 689 9.63 34.45 1.39
CA VAL A 689 8.51 34.34 2.33
C VAL A 689 7.87 35.69 2.63
N ASN A 690 8.66 36.74 2.78
CA ASN A 690 8.16 38.10 2.99
C ASN A 690 7.38 38.60 1.76
N LEU A 691 7.90 38.38 0.55
CA LEU A 691 7.21 38.72 -0.68
C LEU A 691 5.90 37.93 -0.87
N ALA A 692 5.87 36.64 -0.53
CA ALA A 692 4.65 35.86 -0.53
C ALA A 692 3.59 36.41 0.45
N SER A 693 4.06 36.92 1.62
CA SER A 693 3.18 37.59 2.58
C SER A 693 2.66 38.92 2.05
N GLU A 694 3.52 39.75 1.39
CA GLU A 694 3.11 40.99 0.73
C GLU A 694 2.11 40.75 -0.40
N ALA A 695 2.20 39.61 -1.10
CA ALA A 695 1.26 39.14 -2.13
C ALA A 695 -0.08 38.62 -1.55
N GLY A 696 -0.31 38.68 -0.25
CA GLY A 696 -1.53 38.21 0.39
C GLY A 696 -1.64 36.68 0.49
N CYS A 697 -0.53 35.94 0.27
CA CYS A 697 -0.53 34.49 0.30
C CYS A 697 -0.87 33.95 1.68
N ILE A 698 -1.94 33.20 1.80
CA ILE A 698 -2.26 32.44 3.01
C ILE A 698 -1.26 31.29 3.14
N ASN A 699 -0.65 31.13 4.33
CA ASN A 699 0.47 30.21 4.55
C ASN A 699 1.76 30.59 3.79
N SER A 700 2.05 31.89 3.67
CA SER A 700 3.24 32.46 2.98
C SER A 700 4.55 31.77 3.37
N GLY A 701 4.71 31.38 4.66
CA GLY A 701 5.87 30.64 5.12
C GLY A 701 6.10 29.32 4.37
N ARG A 702 5.04 28.57 4.09
CA ARG A 702 5.12 27.27 3.39
C ARG A 702 5.29 27.44 1.88
N VAL A 703 4.47 28.29 1.27
CA VAL A 703 4.56 28.58 -0.18
C VAL A 703 5.91 29.20 -0.51
N GLY A 704 6.35 30.23 0.23
CA GLY A 704 7.65 30.88 0.05
C GLY A 704 8.82 29.91 0.23
N THR A 705 8.72 28.93 1.16
CA THR A 705 9.72 27.86 1.30
C THR A 705 9.78 26.99 0.06
N THR A 706 8.62 26.55 -0.47
CA THR A 706 8.57 25.75 -1.71
C THR A 706 9.22 26.48 -2.88
N ILE A 707 8.85 27.74 -3.11
CA ILE A 707 9.45 28.59 -4.15
C ILE A 707 10.97 28.72 -3.97
N SER A 708 11.45 28.89 -2.74
CA SER A 708 12.88 28.99 -2.43
C SER A 708 13.63 27.67 -2.70
N ILE A 709 13.01 26.52 -2.42
CA ILE A 709 13.59 25.21 -2.74
C ILE A 709 13.66 25.03 -4.25
N LEU A 710 12.57 25.28 -4.99
CA LEU A 710 12.57 25.16 -6.44
C LEU A 710 13.63 26.05 -7.10
N ARG A 711 13.80 27.29 -6.61
CA ARG A 711 14.85 28.21 -7.06
C ARG A 711 16.25 27.62 -6.82
N LEU A 712 16.51 27.12 -5.61
CA LEU A 712 17.78 26.48 -5.27
C LEU A 712 18.07 25.27 -6.19
N ILE A 713 17.09 24.42 -6.42
CA ILE A 713 17.25 23.23 -7.29
C ILE A 713 17.63 23.66 -8.70
N TRP A 714 17.04 24.75 -9.23
CA TRP A 714 17.41 25.25 -10.55
C TRP A 714 18.84 25.81 -10.56
N GLU A 715 19.28 26.51 -9.52
CA GLU A 715 20.67 26.95 -9.35
C GLU A 715 21.64 25.78 -9.38
N LEU A 716 21.34 24.70 -8.63
CA LEU A 716 22.13 23.47 -8.64
C LEU A 716 22.13 22.76 -10.01
N LEU A 717 21.01 22.78 -10.74
CA LEU A 717 20.94 22.25 -12.11
C LEU A 717 21.83 23.04 -13.07
N LEU A 718 21.95 24.37 -12.90
CA LEU A 718 22.87 25.21 -13.68
C LEU A 718 24.33 24.99 -13.33
N GLU A 719 24.65 24.51 -12.12
CA GLU A 719 25.99 24.14 -11.71
C GLU A 719 26.35 22.70 -12.13
N SER A 720 25.35 21.86 -12.38
CA SER A 720 25.50 20.46 -12.77
C SER A 720 25.91 20.29 -14.24
N PRO A 721 26.35 19.09 -14.66
CA PRO A 721 26.59 18.78 -16.06
C PRO A 721 25.35 18.90 -16.98
N LEU A 722 24.13 19.09 -16.44
CA LEU A 722 22.91 19.35 -17.21
C LEU A 722 22.78 20.79 -17.73
N ARG A 723 23.68 21.69 -17.29
CA ARG A 723 23.71 23.11 -17.66
C ARG A 723 23.49 23.40 -19.14
N PRO A 724 24.07 22.65 -20.13
CA PRO A 724 23.92 22.96 -21.54
C PRO A 724 22.48 23.03 -22.05
N VAL A 725 21.60 22.22 -21.44
CA VAL A 725 20.15 22.25 -21.73
C VAL A 725 19.45 23.24 -20.79
N ILE A 726 19.66 23.14 -19.49
CA ILE A 726 18.93 23.89 -18.45
C ILE A 726 19.07 25.42 -18.66
N LYS A 727 20.25 25.92 -19.00
CA LYS A 727 20.52 27.35 -19.22
C LYS A 727 19.61 27.98 -20.27
N LYS A 728 19.20 27.19 -21.29
CA LYS A 728 18.35 27.71 -22.39
C LYS A 728 16.95 28.12 -21.87
N TYR A 729 16.48 27.53 -20.79
CA TYR A 729 15.13 27.67 -20.24
C TYR A 729 15.09 28.44 -18.91
N THR A 730 16.18 29.10 -18.48
CA THR A 730 16.24 29.82 -17.21
C THR A 730 15.18 30.92 -17.11
N LYS A 731 14.99 31.70 -18.20
CA LYS A 731 13.95 32.74 -18.25
C LYS A 731 12.53 32.19 -18.18
N ASP A 732 12.32 31.02 -18.80
CA ASP A 732 11.02 30.34 -18.72
C ASP A 732 10.77 29.82 -17.33
N PHE A 733 11.80 29.25 -16.66
CA PHE A 733 11.71 28.85 -15.26
C PHE A 733 11.39 30.05 -14.33
N GLU A 734 12.09 31.17 -14.46
CA GLU A 734 11.83 32.39 -13.68
C GLU A 734 10.39 32.87 -13.85
N LYS A 735 9.90 32.89 -15.09
CA LYS A 735 8.50 33.22 -15.42
C LYS A 735 7.54 32.23 -14.77
N GLY A 736 7.78 30.93 -14.91
CA GLY A 736 6.96 29.88 -14.32
C GLY A 736 6.92 29.95 -12.79
N LEU A 737 8.05 30.24 -12.16
CA LEU A 737 8.16 30.35 -10.71
C LEU A 737 7.44 31.61 -10.18
N THR A 738 7.50 32.73 -10.91
CA THR A 738 6.77 33.98 -10.59
C THR A 738 5.26 33.73 -10.69
N ALA A 739 4.81 33.16 -11.80
CA ALA A 739 3.40 32.79 -12.00
C ALA A 739 2.90 31.83 -10.90
N LEU A 740 3.72 30.84 -10.54
CA LEU A 740 3.39 29.88 -9.48
C LEU A 740 3.12 30.56 -8.13
N LEU A 741 3.94 31.57 -7.75
CA LEU A 741 3.74 32.30 -6.50
C LEU A 741 2.48 33.17 -6.57
N VAL A 742 2.27 33.91 -7.63
CA VAL A 742 1.11 34.81 -7.82
C VAL A 742 -0.19 34.00 -7.86
N GLU A 743 -0.27 33.00 -8.72
CA GLU A 743 -1.44 32.15 -8.86
C GLU A 743 -1.80 31.42 -7.56
N THR A 744 -0.79 30.93 -6.83
CA THR A 744 -1.00 30.27 -5.54
C THR A 744 -1.48 31.26 -4.47
N SER A 745 -0.97 32.50 -4.48
CA SER A 745 -1.43 33.52 -3.55
C SER A 745 -2.92 33.80 -3.75
N ILE A 746 -3.33 34.02 -5.00
CA ILE A 746 -4.75 34.21 -5.38
C ILE A 746 -5.61 33.00 -5.00
N ALA A 747 -5.13 31.79 -5.34
CA ALA A 747 -5.86 30.55 -5.06
C ALA A 747 -6.05 30.30 -3.56
N THR A 748 -5.01 30.51 -2.75
CA THR A 748 -5.09 30.33 -1.30
C THR A 748 -5.94 31.36 -0.61
N GLU A 749 -5.96 32.60 -1.10
CA GLU A 749 -6.86 33.66 -0.63
C GLU A 749 -8.32 33.29 -0.90
N LYS A 750 -8.67 32.94 -2.15
CA LYS A 750 -10.02 32.49 -2.52
C LYS A 750 -10.50 31.26 -1.77
N ALA A 751 -9.60 30.37 -1.40
CA ALA A 751 -9.90 29.15 -0.64
C ALA A 751 -10.10 29.39 0.86
N THR A 752 -10.05 30.65 1.35
CA THR A 752 -10.33 30.92 2.77
C THR A 752 -11.83 30.80 3.06
N GLU A 753 -12.14 30.26 4.21
CA GLU A 753 -13.54 30.06 4.64
C GLU A 753 -14.29 31.40 4.77
N ALA A 754 -13.59 32.49 5.08
CA ALA A 754 -14.19 33.82 5.15
C ALA A 754 -14.60 34.31 3.76
N VAL A 755 -13.74 34.14 2.74
CA VAL A 755 -14.03 34.52 1.34
C VAL A 755 -15.16 33.65 0.80
N GLN A 756 -15.08 32.34 0.92
CA GLN A 756 -16.13 31.42 0.48
C GLN A 756 -17.48 31.72 1.17
N PHE A 757 -17.45 32.05 2.48
CA PHE A 757 -18.65 32.44 3.19
C PHE A 757 -19.28 33.71 2.62
N VAL A 758 -18.49 34.75 2.37
CA VAL A 758 -18.97 36.04 1.83
C VAL A 758 -19.47 35.88 0.40
N GLU A 759 -18.72 35.19 -0.48
CA GLU A 759 -19.12 34.96 -1.87
C GLU A 759 -20.44 34.17 -1.97
N THR A 760 -20.52 33.03 -1.24
CA THR A 760 -21.77 32.23 -1.21
C THR A 760 -22.92 33.03 -0.63
N LEU A 761 -22.69 33.87 0.36
CA LEU A 761 -23.75 34.71 0.95
C LEU A 761 -24.21 35.76 -0.04
N ARG A 762 -23.32 36.37 -0.82
CA ARG A 762 -23.65 37.27 -1.94
C ARG A 762 -24.53 36.59 -2.98
N GLU A 763 -24.13 35.40 -3.44
CA GLU A 763 -24.92 34.61 -4.40
C GLU A 763 -26.30 34.25 -3.87
N LEU A 764 -26.44 33.92 -2.60
CA LEU A 764 -27.70 33.62 -1.97
C LEU A 764 -28.60 34.87 -1.88
N ILE A 765 -28.03 36.05 -1.67
CA ILE A 765 -28.76 37.31 -1.61
C ILE A 765 -29.14 37.72 -3.03
N SER A 766 -28.24 37.72 -4.00
CA SER A 766 -28.53 38.12 -5.40
C SER A 766 -29.55 37.19 -6.08
N SER A 767 -29.51 35.89 -5.76
CA SER A 767 -30.47 34.91 -6.25
C SER A 767 -31.82 34.93 -5.54
N GLY A 768 -32.06 35.82 -4.56
CA GLY A 768 -33.28 35.92 -3.78
C GLY A 768 -33.54 34.75 -2.81
N LYS A 769 -32.54 33.85 -2.64
CA LYS A 769 -32.64 32.75 -1.66
C LYS A 769 -32.44 33.20 -0.23
N CYS A 770 -31.79 34.33 -0.02
CA CYS A 770 -31.63 35.02 1.25
C CYS A 770 -32.02 36.48 1.10
N THR A 771 -32.65 37.06 2.14
CA THR A 771 -33.18 38.42 2.11
C THR A 771 -32.52 39.29 3.19
N ILE A 772 -32.09 40.49 2.81
CA ILE A 772 -31.74 41.58 3.72
C ILE A 772 -32.85 42.60 3.71
N LEU A 773 -33.40 42.92 4.86
CA LEU A 773 -34.48 43.89 4.98
C LEU A 773 -33.95 45.32 5.11
N ASP A 774 -34.72 46.33 4.62
CA ASP A 774 -34.36 47.74 4.81
C ASP A 774 -34.57 48.20 6.27
N ARG A 775 -35.45 47.56 7.03
CA ARG A 775 -35.68 47.86 8.45
C ARG A 775 -35.94 46.57 9.26
N PRO A 776 -35.55 46.52 10.56
CA PRO A 776 -35.82 45.35 11.41
C PRO A 776 -37.31 45.21 11.70
N VAL A 777 -37.92 44.05 11.44
CA VAL A 777 -39.32 43.73 11.68
C VAL A 777 -39.48 42.70 12.80
N GLN A 778 -40.55 42.79 13.62
CA GLN A 778 -40.71 42.00 14.87
C GLN A 778 -41.22 40.57 14.66
N ASN A 779 -42.05 40.32 13.66
CA ASN A 779 -42.71 39.02 13.43
C ASN A 779 -42.53 38.58 11.99
N GLU A 780 -41.60 37.68 11.75
CA GLU A 780 -41.47 37.02 10.45
C GLU A 780 -41.22 35.54 10.61
N SER A 781 -42.16 34.77 10.10
CA SER A 781 -42.02 33.33 9.89
C SER A 781 -41.34 32.96 8.58
N GLU A 782 -40.73 33.91 7.87
CA GLU A 782 -40.06 33.65 6.62
C GLU A 782 -38.63 33.20 6.87
N LEU A 783 -38.36 31.96 6.51
CA LEU A 783 -37.11 31.23 6.72
C LEU A 783 -35.88 31.82 5.99
N ASN A 784 -36.08 32.83 5.12
CA ASN A 784 -35.06 33.36 4.22
C ASN A 784 -34.44 34.69 4.66
N ILE A 785 -34.94 35.32 5.75
CA ILE A 785 -34.43 36.61 6.21
C ILE A 785 -33.19 36.40 7.09
N ILE A 786 -32.04 36.83 6.58
CA ILE A 786 -30.76 36.66 7.27
C ILE A 786 -30.22 37.93 7.91
N GLY A 787 -30.84 39.11 7.64
CA GLY A 787 -30.32 40.34 8.21
C GLY A 787 -31.16 41.58 7.82
N TRP A 788 -30.72 42.75 8.20
CA TRP A 788 -31.34 44.04 7.91
C TRP A 788 -30.27 45.15 7.83
N ARG A 789 -30.58 46.27 7.15
CA ARG A 789 -29.81 47.50 7.08
C ARG A 789 -29.89 48.26 8.41
N LEU A 790 -28.78 48.82 8.87
CA LEU A 790 -28.74 49.65 10.07
C LEU A 790 -29.01 51.11 9.69
N GLY A 791 -30.09 51.69 10.25
CA GLY A 791 -30.56 53.07 9.96
C GLY A 791 -29.79 54.15 10.68
N GLU A 792 -30.20 55.42 10.39
CA GLU A 792 -29.49 56.65 10.84
C GLU A 792 -29.31 56.78 12.36
N ASN A 793 -30.14 56.08 13.17
CA ASN A 793 -30.05 56.08 14.61
C ASN A 793 -29.11 55.03 15.21
N ASP A 794 -28.37 54.29 14.40
CA ASP A 794 -27.39 53.29 14.83
C ASP A 794 -25.98 53.80 14.64
N CYS A 795 -25.06 53.45 15.57
CA CYS A 795 -23.65 53.84 15.47
C CYS A 795 -22.94 53.17 14.25
N ASP A 796 -23.52 52.15 13.66
CA ASP A 796 -23.05 51.47 12.47
C ASP A 796 -23.98 51.75 11.25
N VAL A 797 -24.47 52.97 11.10
CA VAL A 797 -25.33 53.42 9.97
C VAL A 797 -24.67 53.08 8.63
N GLY A 798 -25.44 52.63 7.65
CA GLY A 798 -24.98 52.21 6.34
C GLY A 798 -24.28 50.85 6.30
N LYS A 799 -24.42 50.06 7.34
CA LYS A 799 -23.93 48.69 7.43
C LYS A 799 -25.08 47.70 7.55
N ILE A 800 -24.77 46.43 7.34
CA ILE A 800 -25.73 45.34 7.38
C ILE A 800 -25.53 44.48 8.65
N ALA A 801 -26.60 44.35 9.44
CA ALA A 801 -26.64 43.44 10.57
C ALA A 801 -27.12 42.06 10.10
N VAL A 802 -26.23 41.08 10.17
CA VAL A 802 -26.47 39.70 9.70
C VAL A 802 -26.64 38.77 10.91
N LEU A 803 -27.65 37.92 10.88
CA LEU A 803 -27.94 36.90 11.89
C LEU A 803 -26.98 35.73 11.73
N PRO A 804 -26.01 35.49 12.66
CA PRO A 804 -24.89 34.58 12.42
C PRO A 804 -25.30 33.13 12.16
N VAL A 805 -26.34 32.68 12.87
CA VAL A 805 -26.80 31.27 12.77
C VAL A 805 -27.49 31.04 11.42
N LEU A 806 -28.42 31.96 11.05
CA LEU A 806 -29.20 31.81 9.81
C LEU A 806 -28.29 31.95 8.56
N ALA A 807 -27.39 32.91 8.53
CA ALA A 807 -26.44 33.07 7.44
C ALA A 807 -25.52 31.85 7.30
N ARG A 808 -25.02 31.35 8.43
CA ARG A 808 -24.19 30.17 8.45
C ARG A 808 -24.92 28.91 7.99
N ASP A 809 -26.15 28.71 8.39
CA ASP A 809 -26.98 27.59 7.95
C ASP A 809 -27.35 27.69 6.46
N ALA A 810 -27.57 28.89 5.94
CA ALA A 810 -27.82 29.13 4.52
C ALA A 810 -26.59 28.77 3.67
N VAL A 811 -25.40 29.26 4.05
CA VAL A 811 -24.13 28.95 3.38
C VAL A 811 -23.79 27.45 3.45
N ARG A 812 -23.99 26.81 4.61
CA ARG A 812 -23.76 25.36 4.79
C ARG A 812 -24.61 24.48 3.87
N ARG A 813 -25.82 24.88 3.58
CA ARG A 813 -26.71 24.15 2.65
C ARG A 813 -26.16 24.13 1.22
N VAL A 814 -25.40 25.15 0.83
CA VAL A 814 -24.80 25.29 -0.50
C VAL A 814 -23.44 24.59 -0.56
N LEU A 815 -22.53 24.90 0.38
CA LEU A 815 -21.17 24.39 0.40
C LEU A 815 -21.04 22.95 0.91
N GLY A 816 -22.12 22.39 1.49
CA GLY A 816 -22.15 20.99 1.94
C GLY A 816 -21.42 20.74 3.27
N PRO A 817 -21.13 19.45 3.60
CA PRO A 817 -20.59 19.05 4.91
C PRO A 817 -19.19 19.61 5.23
N GLN A 818 -18.40 19.97 4.24
CA GLN A 818 -17.03 20.50 4.44
C GLN A 818 -17.05 21.88 5.11
N ALA A 819 -18.01 22.75 4.76
CA ALA A 819 -18.20 24.03 5.42
C ALA A 819 -18.71 23.92 6.88
N GLN A 820 -18.94 22.71 7.37
CA GLN A 820 -19.36 22.46 8.76
C GLN A 820 -18.18 22.31 9.74
N SER A 821 -16.96 22.14 9.24
CA SER A 821 -15.78 21.84 10.08
C SER A 821 -15.28 23.04 10.89
N ILE A 822 -15.55 24.25 10.41
CA ILE A 822 -15.04 25.48 11.07
C ILE A 822 -15.87 25.87 12.28
N SER A 823 -15.18 26.23 13.38
CA SER A 823 -15.84 26.83 14.54
C SER A 823 -16.32 28.24 14.21
N SER A 824 -17.47 28.66 14.80
CA SER A 824 -17.98 30.05 14.65
C SER A 824 -16.93 31.08 15.06
N THR A 825 -16.12 30.77 16.06
CA THR A 825 -15.07 31.66 16.57
C THR A 825 -13.95 31.87 15.54
N SER A 826 -13.55 30.80 14.83
CA SER A 826 -12.53 30.86 13.78
C SER A 826 -13.04 31.64 12.57
N LEU A 827 -14.25 31.33 12.09
CA LEU A 827 -14.86 32.08 10.97
C LEU A 827 -14.98 33.56 11.26
N TYR A 828 -15.48 33.95 12.45
CA TYR A 828 -15.65 35.37 12.80
C TYR A 828 -14.31 36.08 12.99
N ARG A 829 -13.27 35.36 13.37
CA ARG A 829 -11.92 35.89 13.38
C ARG A 829 -11.41 36.19 11.99
N GLN A 830 -11.54 35.26 11.06
CA GLN A 830 -11.13 35.42 9.66
C GLN A 830 -11.94 36.54 8.96
N LEU A 831 -13.25 36.61 9.18
CA LEU A 831 -14.10 37.70 8.67
C LEU A 831 -13.67 39.08 9.16
N HIS A 832 -13.18 39.17 10.40
CA HIS A 832 -12.66 40.42 10.95
C HIS A 832 -11.26 40.75 10.38
N GLU A 833 -10.36 39.78 10.35
CA GLU A 833 -9.01 39.92 9.82
C GLU A 833 -9.05 40.30 8.32
N GLY A 834 -10.00 39.78 7.55
CA GLY A 834 -10.26 40.13 6.17
C GLY A 834 -11.03 41.46 5.98
N GLY A 835 -11.35 42.20 7.05
CA GLY A 835 -12.04 43.49 6.96
C GLY A 835 -13.51 43.43 6.55
N TYR A 836 -14.12 42.24 6.49
CA TYR A 836 -15.52 42.06 6.09
C TYR A 836 -16.52 42.53 7.15
N ILE A 837 -16.16 42.38 8.44
CA ILE A 837 -17.01 42.74 9.57
C ILE A 837 -16.32 43.74 10.49
N THR A 838 -17.14 44.59 11.15
CA THR A 838 -16.67 45.53 12.18
C THR A 838 -16.82 44.96 13.58
N VAL A 839 -15.85 45.17 14.45
CA VAL A 839 -15.87 44.75 15.85
C VAL A 839 -16.51 45.82 16.74
N GLY A 840 -17.01 45.45 17.92
CA GLY A 840 -17.49 46.36 18.94
C GLY A 840 -16.34 47.12 19.63
N THR A 841 -16.67 48.18 20.35
CA THR A 841 -15.71 48.91 21.21
C THR A 841 -15.12 48.06 22.33
N ASP A 842 -15.80 46.93 22.64
CA ASP A 842 -15.36 45.90 23.59
C ASP A 842 -14.48 44.80 22.94
N GLY A 843 -14.10 44.97 21.67
CA GLY A 843 -13.29 44.02 20.89
C GLY A 843 -14.07 42.74 20.43
N LYS A 844 -15.37 42.67 20.72
CA LYS A 844 -16.17 41.50 20.31
C LYS A 844 -16.56 41.59 18.85
N ARG A 845 -16.42 40.42 18.13
CA ARG A 845 -16.77 40.26 16.71
C ARG A 845 -18.28 40.18 16.48
N VAL A 846 -19.02 39.73 17.48
CA VAL A 846 -20.50 39.69 17.47
C VAL A 846 -21.04 40.86 18.28
N LYS A 847 -21.74 41.77 17.61
CA LYS A 847 -22.35 42.94 18.24
C LYS A 847 -23.80 42.63 18.65
N THR A 848 -24.33 43.46 19.56
CA THR A 848 -25.75 43.40 19.94
C THR A 848 -26.47 44.59 19.32
N LYS A 849 -27.46 44.32 18.48
CA LYS A 849 -28.27 45.34 17.84
C LYS A 849 -29.77 45.19 18.21
N ARG A 850 -30.54 46.27 18.18
CA ARG A 850 -31.97 46.28 18.44
C ARG A 850 -32.73 45.76 17.22
N ARG A 851 -33.65 44.80 17.44
CA ARG A 851 -34.62 44.31 16.46
C ARG A 851 -36.00 44.51 17.06
N GLY A 852 -36.64 45.67 16.74
CA GLY A 852 -37.84 46.08 17.43
C GLY A 852 -37.65 46.26 18.93
N ASN A 853 -38.43 45.57 19.76
CA ASN A 853 -38.30 45.60 21.25
C ASN A 853 -37.26 44.60 21.83
N LYS A 854 -36.58 43.78 21.01
CA LYS A 854 -35.62 42.77 21.45
C LYS A 854 -34.22 43.13 20.99
N THR A 855 -33.25 42.77 21.78
CA THR A 855 -31.81 42.82 21.40
C THR A 855 -31.39 41.49 20.80
N THR A 856 -30.64 41.54 19.69
CA THR A 856 -30.20 40.37 18.93
C THR A 856 -28.71 40.43 18.65
N ARG A 857 -28.02 39.29 18.71
CA ARG A 857 -26.61 39.15 18.40
C ARG A 857 -26.40 39.04 16.88
N VAL A 858 -25.55 39.91 16.32
CA VAL A 858 -25.36 40.03 14.87
C VAL A 858 -23.87 40.17 14.53
N LEU A 859 -23.52 39.78 13.31
CA LEU A 859 -22.28 40.21 12.61
C LEU A 859 -22.63 41.49 11.86
N VAL A 860 -21.77 42.51 11.90
CA VAL A 860 -22.02 43.78 11.23
C VAL A 860 -21.05 43.88 10.03
N PHE A 861 -21.63 43.71 8.85
CA PHE A 861 -20.92 43.81 7.57
C PHE A 861 -20.99 45.22 7.00
N ASN A 862 -19.97 45.64 6.25
CA ASN A 862 -20.05 46.82 5.40
C ASN A 862 -21.02 46.51 4.26
N GLU A 863 -21.84 47.48 3.81
CA GLU A 863 -22.91 47.25 2.81
C GLU A 863 -22.33 46.76 1.47
N GLY A 864 -21.31 47.40 0.97
CA GLY A 864 -20.62 47.00 -0.27
C GLY A 864 -20.01 45.61 -0.25
N VAL A 865 -19.81 45.01 0.95
CA VAL A 865 -19.36 43.64 1.06
C VAL A 865 -20.42 42.63 0.61
N LEU A 866 -21.68 42.89 0.80
CA LEU A 866 -22.77 41.93 0.53
C LEU A 866 -23.70 42.31 -0.62
N LEU A 867 -23.78 43.60 -1.07
CA LEU A 867 -24.80 44.09 -1.98
C LEU A 867 -24.27 44.81 -3.23
N ASP A 868 -22.98 44.96 -3.43
CA ASP A 868 -22.35 45.63 -4.55
C ASP A 868 -21.76 44.64 -5.57
N ASP A 869 -22.28 44.59 -6.78
CA ASP A 869 -21.81 43.74 -7.88
C ASP A 869 -20.55 44.30 -8.56
N SER A 870 -20.13 45.53 -8.21
CA SER A 870 -18.96 46.18 -8.86
C SER A 870 -17.62 45.85 -8.25
N VAL A 871 -17.56 45.12 -7.15
CA VAL A 871 -16.32 44.80 -6.45
C VAL A 871 -15.99 43.30 -6.61
N HIS A 872 -15.62 42.93 -7.81
CA HIS A 872 -14.76 41.77 -8.00
C HIS A 872 -13.35 42.12 -7.52
N GLY A 873 -13.03 41.71 -6.30
CA GLY A 873 -11.68 41.70 -5.75
C GLY A 873 -11.07 43.06 -5.50
N MET A 874 -11.62 43.87 -4.56
CA MET A 874 -10.83 44.86 -3.85
C MET A 874 -11.64 45.52 -2.75
N ILE A 875 -11.22 45.34 -1.53
CA ILE A 875 -11.46 46.30 -0.46
C ILE A 875 -10.35 47.34 -0.60
N ASP A 876 -10.68 48.45 -1.26
CA ASP A 876 -9.80 49.62 -1.22
C ASP A 876 -9.93 50.28 0.15
N LEU A 877 -8.96 50.05 0.97
CA LEU A 877 -8.61 50.89 2.11
C LEU A 877 -7.39 51.73 1.71
N SER A 878 -7.59 52.79 0.92
CA SER A 878 -6.62 53.85 0.65
C SER A 878 -5.33 53.48 -0.12
N HIS A 879 -5.35 52.58 -1.10
CA HIS A 879 -4.18 52.31 -1.96
C HIS A 879 -4.46 52.49 -3.48
N PRO A 880 -3.44 52.80 -4.28
CA PRO A 880 -3.61 53.17 -5.70
C PRO A 880 -4.05 51.98 -6.55
N THR A 881 -4.71 52.28 -7.69
CA THR A 881 -5.36 51.37 -8.66
C THR A 881 -4.76 49.99 -8.83
N PRO A 882 -5.63 48.92 -8.88
CA PRO A 882 -5.24 47.51 -8.85
C PRO A 882 -4.17 47.09 -9.86
N GLU A 883 -4.33 47.41 -11.10
CA GLU A 883 -3.42 46.99 -12.19
C GLU A 883 -1.98 47.52 -12.03
N ARG A 884 -1.78 48.65 -11.36
CA ARG A 884 -0.45 49.23 -11.15
C ARG A 884 0.26 48.59 -9.94
N THR A 885 -0.52 48.10 -8.97
CA THR A 885 0.05 47.46 -7.75
C THR A 885 0.38 46.00 -8.03
N GLU A 886 -0.44 45.28 -8.80
CA GLU A 886 -0.18 43.91 -9.25
C GLU A 886 1.09 43.87 -10.11
N ASN A 887 1.23 44.72 -11.11
CA ASN A 887 2.43 44.78 -11.95
C ASN A 887 3.70 45.12 -11.16
N LEU A 888 3.62 46.01 -10.15
CA LEU A 888 4.77 46.35 -9.28
C LEU A 888 5.16 45.21 -8.34
N LEU A 889 4.18 44.42 -7.86
CA LEU A 889 4.42 43.27 -7.01
C LEU A 889 4.98 42.09 -7.81
N GLU A 890 4.44 41.84 -9.00
CA GLU A 890 5.01 40.85 -9.93
C GLU A 890 6.47 41.18 -10.29
N GLU A 891 6.79 42.45 -10.58
CA GLU A 891 8.16 42.87 -10.85
C GLU A 891 9.08 42.65 -9.65
N LYS A 892 8.66 43.00 -8.42
CA LYS A 892 9.43 42.71 -7.20
C LYS A 892 9.65 41.21 -6.99
N ILE A 893 8.62 40.41 -7.20
CA ILE A 893 8.70 38.94 -7.11
C ILE A 893 9.69 38.42 -8.15
N TYR A 894 9.58 38.88 -9.40
CA TYR A 894 10.47 38.48 -10.48
C TYR A 894 11.94 38.81 -10.14
N GLN A 895 12.20 40.02 -9.64
CA GLN A 895 13.56 40.43 -9.27
C GLN A 895 14.14 39.60 -8.12
N ALA A 896 13.31 39.18 -7.15
CA ALA A 896 13.77 38.34 -6.04
C ALA A 896 13.96 36.86 -6.44
N ILE A 897 13.19 36.40 -7.43
CA ILE A 897 13.23 35.01 -7.94
C ILE A 897 14.34 34.86 -8.98
N ARG A 898 14.72 35.94 -9.66
CA ARG A 898 15.73 35.94 -10.72
C ARG A 898 17.01 35.25 -10.26
N ILE A 899 17.54 34.41 -11.15
CA ILE A 899 18.80 33.69 -10.95
C ILE A 899 19.96 34.54 -11.48
N PRO A 900 21.02 34.74 -10.70
CA PRO A 900 22.15 35.56 -11.08
C PRO A 900 22.84 35.16 -12.37
#